data_c3ad92f0ddc127c76acadd637a6899af
#
_entry.id   c3ad92f0ddc127c76acadd637a6899af
#
_cell.length_a   1.000
_cell.length_b   1.000
_cell.length_c   1.000
_cell.angle_alpha   90.00
_cell.angle_beta   90.00
_cell.angle_gamma   90.00
#
_symmetry.space_group_name_H-M   'P 1'
#
loop_
_entity.id
_entity.type
_entity.pdbx_description
1 polymer ?
#
loop_
_entity_poly.entity_id
_entity_poly.type
_entity_poly.pdbx_seq_one_letter_code
_entity_poly.pdbx_strand_id
1 'polypeptide(L)'
;MTAAKPKPTPTAAKSAASFLYHALHWTLRLSALAFIVREAYRIRLYAITDYGRVIHEFDPWFNFRATQYLAANGYEAFFKWFDYKSWYPLGRPVGTTIYPGMQITSVLIWKALNAIGAGKLPFALPYLTGAGAATTVAWVTEYDVAMSLNDVCVFVPAWFGALATIFLGLLTYECARGLKITSAAWAGVAAAGIMSIVPAHIMRSVGGGFDNESVAVTAMCATFYFWVRSLRADDPHAHRWGVVTGLAYINMVAAWGGYIFVLNMIGVHTACLVAMGRYSRKLCYSYCLFYFIGTAGAMQVPVVGWTPLKSLEQLGPCLCFLIMIALEVCESRRRAGGYKFLSVANVKVYLAVGIACAAALAAVVAALLPTGYFGPLSSRIRGLFVKHTRTGNPLVDSVAEHQPATQAAYYQYLHYSTYPAFAGGALCLLGFSDAKSFLVAYIAVAYYFSAKMMRLILLMGPITSALAGLALGFAADWCVDQALLPIGGVFKWAFPVMLGDAKAEEEVEKEEEGEKAAAADADADADAADKKKPAAAAAAAAAAAGPSLGARLTRWALLIYNSVPVCLLRMAAAAKLCQWAYPHGRTFYDYSHQLAVGMSHPSIMFKGKLQNGETIIVDDYREAYWWLRDNTPEDARVMAWWDYGYQLAGIANRTTIADGNTWNHEHIATLGRALTSPEKEAHRMVRHLADYVLLWTGGGGDDLAKSPHMARIGNSVYEDICPGDPTCQRFGFMQGGVPTKMMSDSLLYRLHSGGQQKGVFVDPNRFKNVYNSKYNKVRIWKVLAVSEKSKAWAADPANRKCDAPGSWYCVGRYPPALRKLFKKKGIKKKSFAQLEDFNKKKSKKDEAYQKAYMDKMAGKGGAGGAGGAKQAQAAIREAQEKAKAAAAKLPKEQQAHRRRRRDAALAAAKAMKWADSEASSQMHKLVAAGDTTSLEAWITAQPDVVHLRSADGRGPLWWANELGQAKVAKLLKSYGCQKTLKDKGGKKPSALLKKNKKAKKAAAKKANKEEAKEVL
;
A
#
# COMPACT_ATOMS: atom_id res chain seq x y z
N MET A 1 -52.87 -38.75 -58.92
CA MET A 1 -52.59 -38.38 -57.49
C MET A 1 -51.26 -39.00 -57.10
N THR A 2 -50.15 -38.28 -57.20
CA THR A 2 -48.81 -38.67 -56.74
C THR A 2 -48.50 -37.77 -55.57
N ALA A 3 -48.46 -38.39 -54.40
CA ALA A 3 -48.05 -37.69 -53.12
C ALA A 3 -46.62 -37.27 -53.19
N ALA A 4 -46.35 -35.99 -53.06
CA ALA A 4 -45.01 -35.42 -52.92
C ALA A 4 -44.44 -35.80 -51.54
N LYS A 5 -43.28 -36.46 -51.56
CA LYS A 5 -42.47 -36.73 -50.32
C LYS A 5 -42.14 -35.38 -49.63
N PRO A 6 -42.27 -35.34 -48.33
CA PRO A 6 -41.87 -34.12 -47.59
C PRO A 6 -40.32 -33.98 -47.66
N LYS A 7 -39.88 -32.78 -48.02
CA LYS A 7 -38.46 -32.41 -47.99
C LYS A 7 -37.97 -32.47 -46.51
N PRO A 8 -36.79 -33.03 -46.23
CA PRO A 8 -36.25 -33.06 -44.88
C PRO A 8 -35.95 -31.65 -44.39
N THR A 9 -36.41 -31.32 -43.20
CA THR A 9 -36.24 -30.03 -42.55
C THR A 9 -34.73 -29.79 -42.24
N PRO A 10 -34.18 -28.66 -42.67
CA PRO A 10 -32.74 -28.37 -42.55
C PRO A 10 -32.23 -28.10 -41.12
N THR A 11 -33.07 -28.14 -40.10
CA THR A 11 -32.82 -27.58 -38.77
C THR A 11 -31.96 -28.45 -37.85
N ALA A 12 -32.07 -29.78 -37.85
CA ALA A 12 -31.40 -30.62 -36.88
C ALA A 12 -29.86 -30.78 -37.11
N ALA A 13 -29.42 -30.88 -38.36
CA ALA A 13 -28.00 -31.08 -38.67
C ALA A 13 -27.18 -29.76 -38.60
N LYS A 14 -27.79 -28.60 -38.88
CA LYS A 14 -27.22 -27.27 -38.65
C LYS A 14 -26.98 -27.07 -37.15
N SER A 15 -27.93 -27.47 -36.31
CA SER A 15 -27.86 -27.39 -34.86
C SER A 15 -26.73 -28.29 -34.32
N ALA A 16 -26.57 -29.53 -34.82
CA ALA A 16 -25.51 -30.44 -34.34
C ALA A 16 -24.09 -29.97 -34.69
N ALA A 17 -23.84 -29.47 -35.90
CA ALA A 17 -22.56 -28.98 -36.32
C ALA A 17 -22.14 -27.71 -35.58
N SER A 18 -23.06 -26.78 -35.36
CA SER A 18 -22.84 -25.58 -34.53
C SER A 18 -22.56 -25.95 -33.06
N PHE A 19 -23.33 -26.87 -32.52
CA PHE A 19 -23.11 -27.39 -31.16
C PHE A 19 -21.72 -28.03 -31.01
N LEU A 20 -21.29 -28.89 -31.97
CA LEU A 20 -19.99 -29.53 -31.92
C LEU A 20 -18.83 -28.51 -31.99
N TYR A 21 -18.94 -27.52 -32.87
CA TYR A 21 -18.00 -26.42 -32.99
C TYR A 21 -17.85 -25.64 -31.67
N HIS A 22 -18.96 -25.22 -31.07
CA HIS A 22 -18.97 -24.53 -29.78
C HIS A 22 -18.48 -25.43 -28.64
N ALA A 23 -18.87 -26.69 -28.60
CA ALA A 23 -18.41 -27.65 -27.62
C ALA A 23 -16.89 -27.85 -27.69
N LEU A 24 -16.32 -27.97 -28.91
CA LEU A 24 -14.85 -28.09 -29.09
C LEU A 24 -14.12 -26.82 -28.63
N HIS A 25 -14.58 -25.62 -28.98
CA HIS A 25 -14.05 -24.37 -28.51
C HIS A 25 -14.09 -24.23 -26.98
N TRP A 26 -15.21 -24.61 -26.35
CA TRP A 26 -15.31 -24.60 -24.89
C TRP A 26 -14.41 -25.62 -24.23
N THR A 27 -14.29 -26.83 -24.80
CA THR A 27 -13.37 -27.86 -24.30
C THR A 27 -11.92 -27.37 -24.33
N LEU A 28 -11.49 -26.77 -25.46
CA LEU A 28 -10.15 -26.20 -25.57
C LEU A 28 -9.89 -25.08 -24.55
N ARG A 29 -10.85 -24.17 -24.37
CA ARG A 29 -10.73 -23.06 -23.40
C ARG A 29 -10.69 -23.54 -21.96
N LEU A 30 -11.55 -24.48 -21.59
CA LEU A 30 -11.59 -25.03 -20.22
C LEU A 30 -10.33 -25.87 -19.93
N SER A 31 -9.86 -26.66 -20.90
CA SER A 31 -8.59 -27.39 -20.76
C SER A 31 -7.39 -26.46 -20.63
N ALA A 32 -7.33 -25.40 -21.44
CA ALA A 32 -6.30 -24.38 -21.32
C ALA A 32 -6.35 -23.67 -19.97
N LEU A 33 -7.54 -23.30 -19.50
CA LEU A 33 -7.72 -22.66 -18.21
C LEU A 33 -7.32 -23.58 -17.05
N ALA A 34 -7.70 -24.85 -17.09
CA ALA A 34 -7.31 -25.85 -16.09
C ALA A 34 -5.79 -26.00 -16.03
N PHE A 35 -5.12 -26.09 -17.20
CA PHE A 35 -3.65 -26.12 -17.29
C PHE A 35 -3.03 -24.85 -16.70
N ILE A 36 -3.55 -23.67 -17.04
CA ILE A 36 -3.07 -22.38 -16.55
C ILE A 36 -3.20 -22.28 -15.03
N VAL A 37 -4.34 -22.67 -14.46
CA VAL A 37 -4.56 -22.64 -13.00
C VAL A 37 -3.63 -23.62 -12.28
N ARG A 38 -3.43 -24.84 -12.85
CA ARG A 38 -2.45 -25.79 -12.35
C ARG A 38 -1.04 -25.20 -12.36
N GLU A 39 -0.65 -24.53 -13.45
CA GLU A 39 0.67 -23.91 -13.59
C GLU A 39 0.82 -22.71 -12.67
N ALA A 40 -0.23 -21.89 -12.50
CA ALA A 40 -0.26 -20.81 -11.53
C ALA A 40 0.01 -21.30 -10.10
N TYR A 41 -0.53 -22.44 -9.74
CA TYR A 41 -0.28 -23.08 -8.45
C TYR A 41 1.15 -23.65 -8.40
N ARG A 42 1.57 -24.44 -9.42
CA ARG A 42 2.85 -25.12 -9.45
C ARG A 42 4.06 -24.19 -9.35
N ILE A 43 4.05 -23.09 -10.10
CA ILE A 43 5.17 -22.13 -10.11
C ILE A 43 5.40 -21.49 -8.73
N ARG A 44 4.39 -21.48 -7.85
CA ARG A 44 4.45 -20.94 -6.50
C ARG A 44 4.92 -21.94 -5.45
N LEU A 45 5.12 -23.20 -5.81
CA LEU A 45 5.48 -24.26 -4.87
C LEU A 45 7.00 -24.52 -4.76
N TYR A 46 7.84 -23.86 -5.54
CA TYR A 46 9.28 -24.11 -5.54
C TYR A 46 9.91 -24.04 -4.14
N ALA A 47 9.48 -23.06 -3.32
CA ALA A 47 9.96 -22.96 -1.96
C ALA A 47 9.60 -24.18 -1.11
N ILE A 48 8.38 -24.70 -1.28
CA ILE A 48 7.88 -25.88 -0.54
C ILE A 48 8.60 -27.14 -1.00
N THR A 49 8.83 -27.29 -2.30
CA THR A 49 9.55 -28.46 -2.86
C THR A 49 11.01 -28.46 -2.46
N ASP A 50 11.65 -27.31 -2.38
CA ASP A 50 13.09 -27.17 -2.12
C ASP A 50 13.46 -27.13 -0.65
N TYR A 51 12.59 -26.55 0.22
CA TYR A 51 12.89 -26.29 1.61
C TYR A 51 11.85 -26.86 2.59
N GLY A 52 10.77 -27.47 2.08
CA GLY A 52 9.67 -27.98 2.90
C GLY A 52 8.62 -26.91 3.26
N ARG A 53 7.70 -27.29 4.13
CA ARG A 53 6.59 -26.42 4.56
C ARG A 53 7.02 -25.44 5.66
N VAL A 54 7.76 -24.42 5.25
CA VAL A 54 8.37 -23.42 6.15
C VAL A 54 7.85 -22.04 5.81
N ILE A 55 7.59 -21.22 6.80
CA ILE A 55 7.32 -19.78 6.63
C ILE A 55 8.65 -19.10 6.28
N HIS A 56 8.63 -18.30 5.22
CA HIS A 56 9.79 -17.58 4.70
C HIS A 56 9.83 -16.13 5.17
N GLU A 57 10.98 -15.46 4.95
CA GLU A 57 11.19 -14.03 5.12
C GLU A 57 10.95 -13.49 6.55
N PHE A 58 10.71 -12.19 6.68
CA PHE A 58 10.57 -11.52 7.98
C PHE A 58 9.11 -11.25 8.31
N ASP A 59 8.39 -10.51 7.48
CA ASP A 59 6.99 -10.12 7.71
C ASP A 59 6.03 -11.32 7.83
N PRO A 60 6.19 -12.40 7.05
CA PRO A 60 5.40 -13.62 7.20
C PRO A 60 5.41 -14.22 8.61
N TRP A 61 6.50 -14.10 9.36
CA TRP A 61 6.56 -14.58 10.74
C TRP A 61 5.67 -13.78 11.71
N PHE A 62 5.53 -12.47 11.49
CA PHE A 62 4.56 -11.67 12.24
C PHE A 62 3.14 -12.08 11.91
N ASN A 63 2.83 -12.24 10.62
CA ASN A 63 1.52 -12.66 10.16
C ASN A 63 1.14 -14.05 10.69
N PHE A 64 2.08 -14.98 10.66
CA PHE A 64 1.88 -16.33 11.20
C PHE A 64 1.64 -16.33 12.71
N ARG A 65 2.45 -15.59 13.48
CA ARG A 65 2.26 -15.42 14.92
C ARG A 65 0.90 -14.80 15.26
N ALA A 66 0.46 -13.81 14.47
CA ALA A 66 -0.86 -13.21 14.63
C ALA A 66 -1.98 -14.23 14.32
N THR A 67 -1.79 -15.08 13.32
CA THR A 67 -2.74 -16.15 12.97
C THR A 67 -2.81 -17.21 14.08
N GLN A 68 -1.67 -17.59 14.66
CA GLN A 68 -1.62 -18.50 15.81
C GLN A 68 -2.36 -17.91 17.01
N TYR A 69 -2.16 -16.62 17.30
CA TYR A 69 -2.84 -15.95 18.40
C TYR A 69 -4.36 -15.92 18.19
N LEU A 70 -4.82 -15.62 16.96
CA LEU A 70 -6.23 -15.64 16.59
C LEU A 70 -6.84 -17.06 16.74
N ALA A 71 -6.12 -18.08 16.26
CA ALA A 71 -6.58 -19.46 16.34
C ALA A 71 -6.74 -19.96 17.77
N ALA A 72 -5.82 -19.58 18.66
CA ALA A 72 -5.79 -20.01 20.06
C ALA A 72 -6.75 -19.22 20.94
N ASN A 73 -6.90 -17.91 20.76
CA ASN A 73 -7.61 -17.03 21.70
C ASN A 73 -8.94 -16.48 21.15
N GLY A 74 -9.25 -16.71 19.88
CA GLY A 74 -10.47 -16.23 19.23
C GLY A 74 -10.48 -14.75 18.87
N TYR A 75 -11.58 -14.31 18.25
CA TYR A 75 -11.68 -12.97 17.64
C TYR A 75 -11.66 -11.84 18.66
N GLU A 76 -12.38 -11.99 19.78
CA GLU A 76 -12.47 -10.93 20.79
C GLU A 76 -11.11 -10.61 21.41
N ALA A 77 -10.38 -11.63 21.84
CA ALA A 77 -9.04 -11.48 22.38
C ALA A 77 -8.07 -10.92 21.33
N PHE A 78 -8.21 -11.36 20.07
CA PHE A 78 -7.37 -10.89 18.97
C PHE A 78 -7.50 -9.38 18.73
N PHE A 79 -8.69 -8.83 18.69
CA PHE A 79 -8.88 -7.38 18.49
C PHE A 79 -8.50 -6.54 19.71
N LYS A 80 -8.39 -7.15 20.90
CA LYS A 80 -7.88 -6.51 22.12
C LYS A 80 -6.39 -6.75 22.34
N TRP A 81 -5.74 -7.53 21.48
CA TRP A 81 -4.37 -7.97 21.68
C TRP A 81 -3.37 -6.82 21.68
N PHE A 82 -2.68 -6.68 22.81
CA PHE A 82 -1.51 -5.83 22.97
C PHE A 82 -0.28 -6.72 23.14
N ASP A 83 0.67 -6.64 22.20
CA ASP A 83 1.86 -7.48 22.19
C ASP A 83 3.01 -6.84 22.97
N TYR A 84 3.33 -7.42 24.13
CA TYR A 84 4.44 -7.00 24.96
C TYR A 84 5.77 -7.67 24.60
N LYS A 85 5.77 -8.68 23.73
CA LYS A 85 7.01 -9.33 23.23
C LYS A 85 7.66 -8.56 22.08
N SER A 86 7.04 -7.50 21.59
CA SER A 86 7.62 -6.62 20.56
C SER A 86 7.80 -5.19 21.09
N TRP A 87 8.73 -4.46 20.51
CA TRP A 87 8.97 -3.04 20.83
C TRP A 87 9.25 -2.76 22.30
N TYR A 88 10.00 -3.64 22.97
CA TYR A 88 10.34 -3.47 24.39
C TYR A 88 11.04 -2.12 24.66
N PRO A 89 10.66 -1.36 25.71
CA PRO A 89 9.70 -1.68 26.77
C PRO A 89 8.25 -1.25 26.49
N LEU A 90 7.94 -0.75 25.31
CA LEU A 90 6.63 -0.15 24.99
C LEU A 90 5.54 -1.19 24.75
N GLY A 91 5.85 -2.22 23.98
CA GLY A 91 4.88 -3.10 23.37
C GLY A 91 4.16 -2.46 22.16
N ARG A 92 3.22 -3.19 21.59
CA ARG A 92 2.48 -2.79 20.39
C ARG A 92 1.01 -3.19 20.47
N PRO A 93 0.06 -2.27 20.19
CA PRO A 93 -1.36 -2.64 20.05
C PRO A 93 -1.58 -3.34 18.71
N VAL A 94 -1.42 -4.65 18.63
CA VAL A 94 -1.54 -5.41 17.37
C VAL A 94 -2.99 -5.47 16.91
N GLY A 95 -3.94 -5.79 17.79
CA GLY A 95 -5.33 -6.02 17.40
C GLY A 95 -6.01 -4.84 16.71
N THR A 96 -5.61 -3.60 17.03
CA THR A 96 -6.14 -2.38 16.42
C THR A 96 -5.29 -1.82 15.27
N THR A 97 -4.14 -2.42 14.98
CA THR A 97 -3.18 -1.89 14.00
C THR A 97 -2.83 -2.88 12.89
N ILE A 98 -3.33 -4.11 12.95
CA ILE A 98 -3.16 -5.13 11.92
C ILE A 98 -4.33 -5.11 10.94
N TYR A 99 -4.07 -5.45 9.67
CA TYR A 99 -5.09 -5.79 8.70
C TYR A 99 -5.43 -7.28 8.86
N PRO A 100 -6.60 -7.65 9.43
CA PRO A 100 -6.84 -9.01 9.92
C PRO A 100 -7.31 -9.99 8.85
N GLY A 101 -7.54 -9.54 7.61
CA GLY A 101 -8.23 -10.32 6.58
C GLY A 101 -7.53 -11.63 6.24
N MET A 102 -6.19 -11.63 6.10
CA MET A 102 -5.44 -12.84 5.82
C MET A 102 -5.46 -13.81 7.00
N GLN A 103 -5.30 -13.33 8.23
CA GLN A 103 -5.31 -14.14 9.45
C GLN A 103 -6.68 -14.81 9.64
N ILE A 104 -7.76 -14.03 9.48
CA ILE A 104 -9.15 -14.55 9.55
C ILE A 104 -9.38 -15.60 8.48
N THR A 105 -9.02 -15.31 7.23
CA THR A 105 -9.17 -16.22 6.10
C THR A 105 -8.43 -17.54 6.36
N SER A 106 -7.17 -17.46 6.84
CA SER A 106 -6.36 -18.65 7.11
C SER A 106 -6.94 -19.52 8.23
N VAL A 107 -7.42 -18.89 9.31
CA VAL A 107 -8.07 -19.64 10.42
C VAL A 107 -9.40 -20.27 9.96
N LEU A 108 -10.18 -19.60 9.12
CA LEU A 108 -11.41 -20.14 8.56
C LEU A 108 -11.14 -21.35 7.66
N ILE A 109 -10.13 -21.23 6.76
CA ILE A 109 -9.71 -22.35 5.90
C ILE A 109 -9.21 -23.51 6.76
N TRP A 110 -8.36 -23.26 7.75
CA TRP A 110 -7.85 -24.27 8.66
C TRP A 110 -8.98 -25.01 9.39
N LYS A 111 -9.94 -24.27 9.94
CA LYS A 111 -11.09 -24.88 10.61
C LYS A 111 -11.97 -25.69 9.64
N ALA A 112 -12.21 -25.18 8.43
CA ALA A 112 -13.00 -25.85 7.42
C ALA A 112 -12.33 -27.16 6.95
N LEU A 113 -11.04 -27.15 6.64
CA LEU A 113 -10.30 -28.35 6.21
C LEU A 113 -10.28 -29.43 7.30
N ASN A 114 -10.05 -29.02 8.56
CA ASN A 114 -10.05 -29.97 9.66
C ASN A 114 -11.47 -30.46 10.04
N ALA A 115 -12.52 -29.67 9.77
CA ALA A 115 -13.90 -30.13 9.94
C ALA A 115 -14.33 -31.14 8.85
N ILE A 116 -13.81 -30.98 7.64
CA ILE A 116 -13.99 -31.97 6.54
C ILE A 116 -13.20 -33.25 6.86
N GLY A 117 -11.94 -33.11 7.32
CA GLY A 117 -11.09 -34.23 7.73
C GLY A 117 -10.78 -35.20 6.61
N ALA A 118 -10.79 -36.51 6.95
CA ALA A 118 -10.55 -37.59 6.01
C ALA A 118 -11.87 -38.31 5.66
N GLY A 119 -11.96 -38.84 4.44
CA GLY A 119 -13.15 -39.57 4.00
C GLY A 119 -12.95 -40.28 2.66
N LYS A 120 -14.02 -40.92 2.19
CA LYS A 120 -14.03 -41.62 0.89
C LYS A 120 -14.75 -40.75 -0.14
N LEU A 121 -14.20 -40.71 -1.35
CA LEU A 121 -14.86 -40.07 -2.47
C LEU A 121 -16.01 -40.95 -2.99
N PRO A 122 -17.15 -40.36 -3.40
CA PRO A 122 -18.26 -41.12 -3.97
C PRO A 122 -17.92 -41.79 -5.31
N PHE A 123 -16.85 -41.32 -5.97
CA PHE A 123 -16.30 -41.89 -7.20
C PHE A 123 -14.79 -41.67 -7.26
N ALA A 124 -14.06 -42.57 -7.93
CA ALA A 124 -12.62 -42.39 -8.10
C ALA A 124 -12.32 -41.21 -9.02
N LEU A 125 -11.44 -40.33 -8.57
CA LEU A 125 -10.95 -39.19 -9.38
C LEU A 125 -9.60 -39.52 -10.00
N PRO A 126 -9.44 -39.41 -11.32
CA PRO A 126 -8.15 -39.61 -11.98
C PRO A 126 -7.21 -38.43 -11.72
N TYR A 127 -5.96 -38.64 -11.39
CA TYR A 127 -4.90 -37.64 -11.33
C TYR A 127 -3.63 -38.14 -11.98
N LEU A 128 -2.85 -37.19 -12.52
CA LEU A 128 -1.60 -37.51 -13.20
C LEU A 128 -0.44 -37.56 -12.20
N THR A 129 0.25 -38.69 -12.13
CA THR A 129 1.48 -38.88 -11.36
C THR A 129 2.69 -39.06 -12.29
N GLY A 130 3.86 -38.63 -11.83
CA GLY A 130 5.10 -38.69 -12.60
C GLY A 130 5.38 -37.43 -13.40
N ALA A 131 6.54 -37.35 -14.05
CA ALA A 131 7.00 -36.26 -14.87
C ALA A 131 7.45 -36.73 -16.26
N GLY A 132 7.16 -35.94 -17.29
CA GLY A 132 7.55 -36.25 -18.67
C GLY A 132 6.89 -37.51 -19.24
N ALA A 133 7.69 -38.35 -19.92
CA ALA A 133 7.21 -39.58 -20.57
C ALA A 133 6.74 -40.67 -19.58
N ALA A 134 7.04 -40.53 -18.29
CA ALA A 134 6.63 -41.46 -17.24
C ALA A 134 5.36 -41.03 -16.50
N THR A 135 4.55 -40.13 -17.07
CA THR A 135 3.29 -39.70 -16.47
C THR A 135 2.26 -40.83 -16.54
N THR A 136 1.78 -41.28 -15.37
CA THR A 136 0.73 -42.29 -15.24
C THR A 136 -0.54 -41.72 -14.63
N VAL A 137 -1.69 -42.31 -14.96
CA VAL A 137 -2.96 -41.94 -14.32
C VAL A 137 -3.13 -42.81 -13.08
N ALA A 138 -3.19 -42.13 -11.91
CA ALA A 138 -3.57 -42.77 -10.66
C ALA A 138 -4.99 -42.35 -10.27
N TRP A 139 -5.64 -43.17 -9.42
CA TRP A 139 -7.01 -42.94 -9.00
C TRP A 139 -7.07 -42.69 -7.51
N VAL A 140 -7.68 -41.57 -7.13
CA VAL A 140 -7.93 -41.21 -5.73
C VAL A 140 -9.33 -41.68 -5.34
N THR A 141 -9.41 -42.53 -4.36
CA THR A 141 -10.67 -43.06 -3.78
C THR A 141 -10.93 -42.53 -2.35
N GLU A 142 -9.86 -42.03 -1.72
CA GLU A 142 -9.90 -41.48 -0.36
C GLU A 142 -9.25 -40.11 -0.34
N TYR A 143 -9.68 -39.24 0.57
CA TYR A 143 -9.08 -37.94 0.78
C TYR A 143 -8.79 -37.74 2.29
N ASP A 144 -7.71 -37.03 2.56
CA ASP A 144 -7.40 -36.42 3.85
C ASP A 144 -6.97 -35.00 3.59
N VAL A 145 -7.84 -34.07 3.94
CA VAL A 145 -7.59 -32.64 3.76
C VAL A 145 -7.24 -31.93 5.06
N ALA A 146 -7.13 -32.69 6.17
CA ALA A 146 -6.72 -32.15 7.45
C ALA A 146 -5.30 -31.59 7.36
N MET A 147 -5.12 -30.37 7.83
CA MET A 147 -3.84 -29.66 7.76
C MET A 147 -3.49 -29.00 9.08
N SER A 148 -2.19 -28.91 9.38
CA SER A 148 -1.71 -28.04 10.46
C SER A 148 -1.96 -26.55 10.11
N LEU A 149 -2.08 -25.68 11.12
CA LEU A 149 -2.22 -24.24 10.89
C LEU A 149 -1.01 -23.69 10.13
N ASN A 150 0.20 -24.21 10.40
CA ASN A 150 1.42 -23.85 9.66
C ASN A 150 1.28 -24.18 8.17
N ASP A 151 0.82 -25.39 7.84
CA ASP A 151 0.69 -25.81 6.45
C ASP A 151 -0.32 -24.93 5.70
N VAL A 152 -1.47 -24.65 6.29
CA VAL A 152 -2.45 -23.74 5.70
C VAL A 152 -1.81 -22.36 5.42
N CYS A 153 -1.09 -21.79 6.40
CA CYS A 153 -0.41 -20.50 6.20
C CYS A 153 0.67 -20.54 5.11
N VAL A 154 1.37 -21.67 4.97
CA VAL A 154 2.37 -21.89 3.90
C VAL A 154 1.72 -21.95 2.52
N PHE A 155 0.55 -22.58 2.38
CA PHE A 155 -0.12 -22.75 1.09
C PHE A 155 -1.05 -21.59 0.70
N VAL A 156 -1.56 -20.79 1.64
CA VAL A 156 -2.48 -19.66 1.36
C VAL A 156 -1.97 -18.74 0.25
N PRO A 157 -0.69 -18.28 0.21
CA PRO A 157 -0.22 -17.46 -0.90
C PRO A 157 -0.35 -18.12 -2.27
N ALA A 158 -0.06 -19.40 -2.37
CA ALA A 158 -0.15 -20.15 -3.64
C ALA A 158 -1.62 -20.33 -4.08
N TRP A 159 -2.52 -20.68 -3.17
CA TRP A 159 -3.95 -20.80 -3.46
C TRP A 159 -4.56 -19.49 -3.91
N PHE A 160 -4.29 -18.41 -3.18
CA PHE A 160 -4.79 -17.08 -3.55
C PHE A 160 -4.13 -16.55 -4.83
N GLY A 161 -2.86 -16.87 -5.09
CA GLY A 161 -2.22 -16.56 -6.36
C GLY A 161 -2.89 -17.23 -7.57
N ALA A 162 -3.31 -18.49 -7.45
CA ALA A 162 -4.09 -19.16 -8.47
C ALA A 162 -5.52 -18.57 -8.60
N LEU A 163 -6.17 -18.25 -7.48
CA LEU A 163 -7.49 -17.62 -7.47
C LEU A 163 -7.49 -16.21 -8.08
N ALA A 164 -6.45 -15.41 -7.82
CA ALA A 164 -6.27 -14.10 -8.46
C ALA A 164 -6.18 -14.22 -9.99
N THR A 165 -5.51 -15.27 -10.47
CA THR A 165 -5.40 -15.58 -11.91
C THR A 165 -6.79 -15.80 -12.55
N ILE A 166 -7.68 -16.52 -11.85
CA ILE A 166 -9.06 -16.75 -12.31
C ILE A 166 -9.84 -15.44 -12.34
N PHE A 167 -9.82 -14.65 -11.27
CA PHE A 167 -10.56 -13.38 -11.22
C PHE A 167 -10.07 -12.36 -12.27
N LEU A 168 -8.77 -12.34 -12.56
CA LEU A 168 -8.26 -11.48 -13.62
C LEU A 168 -8.74 -11.95 -15.01
N GLY A 169 -8.75 -13.28 -15.25
CA GLY A 169 -9.33 -13.84 -16.47
C GLY A 169 -10.81 -13.45 -16.64
N LEU A 170 -11.60 -13.52 -15.56
CA LEU A 170 -12.99 -13.09 -15.55
C LEU A 170 -13.16 -11.58 -15.79
N LEU A 171 -12.31 -10.75 -15.18
CA LEU A 171 -12.29 -9.30 -15.43
C LEU A 171 -12.01 -9.00 -16.91
N THR A 172 -11.00 -9.67 -17.49
CA THR A 172 -10.65 -9.47 -18.90
C THR A 172 -11.75 -9.96 -19.83
N TYR A 173 -12.38 -11.08 -19.49
CA TYR A 173 -13.57 -11.57 -20.19
C TYR A 173 -14.68 -10.52 -20.25
N GLU A 174 -15.03 -9.90 -19.13
CA GLU A 174 -16.06 -8.85 -19.10
C GLU A 174 -15.65 -7.63 -19.92
N CYS A 175 -14.40 -7.22 -19.87
CA CYS A 175 -13.89 -6.10 -20.65
C CYS A 175 -13.83 -6.39 -22.16
N ALA A 176 -13.64 -7.65 -22.54
CA ALA A 176 -13.55 -8.08 -23.93
C ALA A 176 -14.94 -8.22 -24.61
N ARG A 177 -16.02 -8.29 -23.84
CA ARG A 177 -17.39 -8.36 -24.39
C ARG A 177 -17.68 -7.14 -25.27
N GLY A 178 -18.31 -7.37 -26.39
CA GLY A 178 -18.64 -6.30 -27.36
C GLY A 178 -17.49 -5.93 -28.30
N LEU A 179 -16.33 -6.58 -28.26
CA LEU A 179 -15.39 -6.59 -29.37
C LEU A 179 -15.94 -7.56 -30.44
N LYS A 180 -16.38 -7.06 -31.57
CA LYS A 180 -16.91 -7.90 -32.70
C LYS A 180 -15.87 -8.89 -33.26
N ILE A 181 -14.60 -8.63 -33.06
CA ILE A 181 -13.47 -9.29 -33.75
C ILE A 181 -12.77 -10.34 -32.86
N THR A 182 -13.00 -10.37 -31.53
CA THR A 182 -12.31 -11.30 -30.62
C THR A 182 -13.27 -12.03 -29.70
N SER A 183 -12.96 -13.29 -29.40
CA SER A 183 -13.70 -14.04 -28.39
C SER A 183 -13.30 -13.56 -27.00
N ALA A 184 -14.27 -13.03 -26.26
CA ALA A 184 -14.06 -12.60 -24.88
C ALA A 184 -13.50 -13.73 -23.99
N ALA A 185 -13.91 -14.97 -24.24
CA ALA A 185 -13.43 -16.12 -23.48
C ALA A 185 -11.94 -16.40 -23.71
N TRP A 186 -11.45 -16.29 -24.96
CA TRP A 186 -10.01 -16.43 -25.24
C TRP A 186 -9.20 -15.28 -24.66
N ALA A 187 -9.74 -14.05 -24.63
CA ALA A 187 -9.09 -12.94 -23.97
C ALA A 187 -8.93 -13.18 -22.45
N GLY A 188 -9.98 -13.72 -21.81
CA GLY A 188 -9.92 -14.13 -20.40
C GLY A 188 -8.89 -15.23 -20.13
N VAL A 189 -8.87 -16.26 -20.96
CA VAL A 189 -7.90 -17.38 -20.86
C VAL A 189 -6.47 -16.87 -21.05
N ALA A 190 -6.22 -16.04 -22.08
CA ALA A 190 -4.89 -15.48 -22.33
C ALA A 190 -4.42 -14.56 -21.20
N ALA A 191 -5.30 -13.72 -20.65
CA ALA A 191 -4.98 -12.89 -19.50
C ALA A 191 -4.64 -13.73 -18.25
N ALA A 192 -5.41 -14.78 -17.99
CA ALA A 192 -5.11 -15.73 -16.92
C ALA A 192 -3.76 -16.42 -17.16
N GLY A 193 -3.44 -16.81 -18.41
CA GLY A 193 -2.15 -17.40 -18.77
C GLY A 193 -0.96 -16.50 -18.45
N ILE A 194 -1.04 -15.21 -18.73
CA ILE A 194 0.02 -14.25 -18.37
C ILE A 194 0.08 -14.04 -16.86
N MET A 195 -1.08 -13.81 -16.22
CA MET A 195 -1.16 -13.57 -14.77
C MET A 195 -0.63 -14.75 -13.96
N SER A 196 -0.75 -15.97 -14.47
CA SER A 196 -0.28 -17.18 -13.80
C SER A 196 1.22 -17.15 -13.55
N ILE A 197 2.00 -16.58 -14.49
CA ILE A 197 3.46 -16.62 -14.50
C ILE A 197 4.13 -15.24 -14.47
N VAL A 198 3.36 -14.11 -14.47
CA VAL A 198 3.98 -12.78 -14.44
C VAL A 198 4.74 -12.54 -13.12
N PRO A 199 6.05 -12.18 -13.17
CA PRO A 199 6.87 -12.03 -11.98
C PRO A 199 6.34 -11.02 -10.96
N ALA A 200 5.73 -9.91 -11.40
CA ALA A 200 5.13 -8.90 -10.54
C ALA A 200 4.06 -9.46 -9.59
N HIS A 201 3.40 -10.56 -9.94
CA HIS A 201 2.42 -11.23 -9.10
C HIS A 201 3.05 -12.39 -8.30
N ILE A 202 3.97 -13.15 -8.90
CA ILE A 202 4.63 -14.26 -8.23
C ILE A 202 5.36 -13.79 -6.98
N MET A 203 6.10 -12.66 -7.08
CA MET A 203 6.91 -12.12 -5.98
C MET A 203 6.18 -11.93 -4.64
N ARG A 204 4.84 -11.89 -4.66
CA ARG A 204 3.99 -11.70 -3.48
C ARG A 204 3.05 -12.88 -3.21
N SER A 205 3.24 -14.01 -3.89
CA SER A 205 2.36 -15.17 -3.77
C SER A 205 3.10 -16.51 -3.80
N VAL A 206 4.40 -16.53 -3.51
CA VAL A 206 5.19 -17.77 -3.35
C VAL A 206 4.75 -18.52 -2.10
N GLY A 207 4.69 -19.85 -2.16
CA GLY A 207 4.38 -20.69 -0.99
C GLY A 207 5.39 -20.45 0.13
N GLY A 208 4.87 -20.33 1.38
CA GLY A 208 5.69 -19.92 2.53
C GLY A 208 5.88 -18.41 2.70
N GLY A 209 5.70 -17.60 1.65
CA GLY A 209 5.67 -16.14 1.72
C GLY A 209 4.32 -15.62 2.22
N PHE A 210 3.99 -15.93 3.46
CA PHE A 210 2.69 -15.64 4.09
C PHE A 210 2.54 -14.15 4.39
N ASP A 211 2.29 -13.36 3.31
CA ASP A 211 2.12 -11.91 3.40
C ASP A 211 0.75 -11.46 2.85
N ASN A 212 0.25 -10.38 3.42
CA ASN A 212 -1.08 -9.82 3.18
C ASN A 212 -1.38 -9.58 1.69
N GLU A 213 -0.38 -9.22 0.90
CA GLU A 213 -0.52 -8.89 -0.52
C GLU A 213 -1.02 -10.07 -1.35
N SER A 214 -0.76 -11.32 -0.93
CA SER A 214 -1.25 -12.53 -1.62
C SER A 214 -2.78 -12.59 -1.66
N VAL A 215 -3.43 -12.35 -0.53
CA VAL A 215 -4.89 -12.31 -0.40
C VAL A 215 -5.45 -11.02 -1.00
N ALA A 216 -4.75 -9.90 -0.80
CA ALA A 216 -5.18 -8.58 -1.26
C ALA A 216 -5.27 -8.48 -2.78
N VAL A 217 -4.29 -9.02 -3.54
CA VAL A 217 -4.36 -9.01 -5.02
C VAL A 217 -5.56 -9.80 -5.53
N THR A 218 -5.89 -10.92 -4.90
CA THR A 218 -7.10 -11.68 -5.21
C THR A 218 -8.36 -10.85 -4.96
N ALA A 219 -8.47 -10.22 -3.79
CA ALA A 219 -9.60 -9.37 -3.43
C ALA A 219 -9.73 -8.15 -4.36
N MET A 220 -8.60 -7.57 -4.78
CA MET A 220 -8.55 -6.47 -5.75
C MET A 220 -9.09 -6.91 -7.12
N CYS A 221 -8.59 -8.03 -7.66
CA CYS A 221 -9.05 -8.56 -8.94
C CYS A 221 -10.54 -8.93 -8.90
N ALA A 222 -11.01 -9.52 -7.80
CA ALA A 222 -12.42 -9.83 -7.58
C ALA A 222 -13.28 -8.56 -7.52
N THR A 223 -12.85 -7.54 -6.77
CA THR A 223 -13.56 -6.25 -6.68
C THR A 223 -13.69 -5.58 -8.03
N PHE A 224 -12.63 -5.55 -8.82
CA PHE A 224 -12.64 -4.97 -10.16
C PHE A 224 -13.48 -5.77 -11.14
N TYR A 225 -13.45 -7.10 -11.06
CA TYR A 225 -14.34 -7.97 -11.84
C TYR A 225 -15.81 -7.68 -11.55
N PHE A 226 -16.22 -7.69 -10.29
CA PHE A 226 -17.62 -7.44 -9.91
C PHE A 226 -18.05 -6.01 -10.22
N TRP A 227 -17.14 -5.03 -10.08
CA TRP A 227 -17.39 -3.65 -10.50
C TRP A 227 -17.71 -3.56 -11.99
N VAL A 228 -16.87 -4.09 -12.86
CA VAL A 228 -17.07 -4.07 -14.30
C VAL A 228 -18.33 -4.88 -14.68
N ARG A 229 -18.55 -6.02 -14.02
CA ARG A 229 -19.75 -6.84 -14.19
C ARG A 229 -21.04 -6.10 -13.84
N SER A 230 -21.00 -5.19 -12.87
CA SER A 230 -22.15 -4.36 -12.47
C SER A 230 -22.57 -3.33 -13.52
N LEU A 231 -21.67 -3.03 -14.46
CA LEU A 231 -21.91 -2.07 -15.55
C LEU A 231 -22.37 -2.72 -16.86
N ARG A 232 -22.53 -4.04 -16.89
CA ARG A 232 -22.89 -4.79 -18.09
C ARG A 232 -24.16 -4.24 -18.74
N ALA A 233 -24.10 -3.89 -20.03
CA ALA A 233 -25.19 -3.22 -20.75
C ALA A 233 -26.41 -4.13 -21.00
N ASP A 234 -26.15 -5.37 -21.41
CA ASP A 234 -27.15 -6.38 -21.76
C ASP A 234 -27.90 -7.01 -20.56
N ASP A 235 -27.53 -6.67 -19.33
CA ASP A 235 -28.16 -7.16 -18.11
C ASP A 235 -28.85 -5.99 -17.39
N PRO A 236 -30.19 -5.91 -17.39
CA PRO A 236 -30.89 -4.80 -16.73
C PRO A 236 -30.70 -4.78 -15.22
N HIS A 237 -30.38 -5.92 -14.61
CA HIS A 237 -30.16 -6.08 -13.18
C HIS A 237 -28.69 -6.10 -12.77
N ALA A 238 -27.77 -5.80 -13.69
CA ALA A 238 -26.33 -5.82 -13.42
C ALA A 238 -25.92 -4.97 -12.21
N HIS A 239 -26.60 -3.86 -11.93
CA HIS A 239 -26.33 -3.00 -10.76
C HIS A 239 -26.36 -3.74 -9.42
N ARG A 240 -27.04 -4.88 -9.31
CA ARG A 240 -27.04 -5.72 -8.09
C ARG A 240 -25.64 -6.26 -7.76
N TRP A 241 -24.78 -6.42 -8.76
CA TRP A 241 -23.37 -6.77 -8.54
C TRP A 241 -22.59 -5.68 -7.79
N GLY A 242 -23.11 -4.45 -7.68
CA GLY A 242 -22.59 -3.43 -6.81
C GLY A 242 -22.52 -3.85 -5.32
N VAL A 243 -23.50 -4.66 -4.86
CA VAL A 243 -23.47 -5.26 -3.51
C VAL A 243 -22.26 -6.20 -3.37
N VAL A 244 -22.09 -7.10 -4.34
CA VAL A 244 -20.97 -8.08 -4.33
C VAL A 244 -19.64 -7.36 -4.47
N THR A 245 -19.58 -6.27 -5.25
CA THR A 245 -18.42 -5.38 -5.34
C THR A 245 -18.06 -4.80 -3.96
N GLY A 246 -19.06 -4.32 -3.21
CA GLY A 246 -18.90 -3.81 -1.85
C GLY A 246 -18.35 -4.87 -0.89
N LEU A 247 -18.89 -6.09 -0.94
CA LEU A 247 -18.42 -7.22 -0.11
C LEU A 247 -16.98 -7.65 -0.46
N ALA A 248 -16.65 -7.73 -1.75
CA ALA A 248 -15.29 -8.03 -2.20
C ALA A 248 -14.31 -6.93 -1.76
N TYR A 249 -14.75 -5.67 -1.81
CA TYR A 249 -13.96 -4.53 -1.32
C TYR A 249 -13.75 -4.58 0.21
N ILE A 250 -14.72 -5.00 1.00
CA ILE A 250 -14.53 -5.21 2.47
C ILE A 250 -13.41 -6.22 2.72
N ASN A 251 -13.36 -7.32 1.97
CA ASN A 251 -12.25 -8.28 2.07
C ASN A 251 -10.92 -7.63 1.70
N MET A 252 -10.88 -6.81 0.64
CA MET A 252 -9.68 -6.04 0.26
C MET A 252 -9.21 -5.10 1.39
N VAL A 253 -10.15 -4.38 2.02
CA VAL A 253 -9.88 -3.49 3.17
C VAL A 253 -9.32 -4.26 4.35
N ALA A 254 -9.91 -5.40 4.67
CA ALA A 254 -9.45 -6.24 5.77
C ALA A 254 -8.07 -6.84 5.51
N ALA A 255 -7.69 -7.06 4.23
CA ALA A 255 -6.43 -7.70 3.87
C ALA A 255 -5.24 -6.72 3.82
N TRP A 256 -5.39 -5.50 3.28
CA TRP A 256 -4.23 -4.66 2.98
C TRP A 256 -4.52 -3.17 2.90
N GLY A 257 -3.61 -2.34 3.39
CA GLY A 257 -3.70 -0.87 3.31
C GLY A 257 -3.77 -0.29 1.89
N GLY A 258 -3.44 -1.08 0.86
CA GLY A 258 -3.62 -0.73 -0.55
C GLY A 258 -5.07 -0.62 -1.01
N TYR A 259 -6.04 -0.90 -0.14
CA TYR A 259 -7.48 -0.72 -0.42
C TYR A 259 -7.84 0.71 -0.86
N ILE A 260 -7.07 1.71 -0.43
CA ILE A 260 -7.22 3.11 -0.85
C ILE A 260 -7.10 3.25 -2.36
N PHE A 261 -6.17 2.50 -2.99
CA PHE A 261 -6.02 2.47 -4.44
C PHE A 261 -7.31 1.94 -5.11
N VAL A 262 -7.88 0.84 -4.61
CA VAL A 262 -9.08 0.21 -5.18
C VAL A 262 -10.29 1.14 -5.08
N LEU A 263 -10.49 1.77 -3.92
CA LEU A 263 -11.56 2.74 -3.68
C LEU A 263 -11.48 3.92 -4.66
N ASN A 264 -10.30 4.54 -4.73
CA ASN A 264 -10.07 5.69 -5.60
C ASN A 264 -10.15 5.31 -7.08
N MET A 265 -9.69 4.11 -7.48
CA MET A 265 -9.74 3.64 -8.85
C MET A 265 -11.19 3.53 -9.37
N ILE A 266 -12.09 2.96 -8.58
CA ILE A 266 -13.52 2.87 -8.91
C ILE A 266 -14.16 4.27 -8.93
N GLY A 267 -13.81 5.13 -7.95
CA GLY A 267 -14.28 6.52 -7.91
C GLY A 267 -13.84 7.34 -9.13
N VAL A 268 -12.55 7.25 -9.49
CA VAL A 268 -12.00 7.91 -10.70
C VAL A 268 -12.68 7.39 -11.97
N HIS A 269 -12.86 6.08 -12.10
CA HIS A 269 -13.55 5.51 -13.26
C HIS A 269 -14.97 6.03 -13.36
N THR A 270 -15.74 6.04 -12.27
CA THR A 270 -17.09 6.59 -12.22
C THR A 270 -17.13 8.06 -12.62
N ALA A 271 -16.21 8.87 -12.06
CA ALA A 271 -16.09 10.29 -12.41
C ALA A 271 -15.75 10.49 -13.90
N CYS A 272 -14.86 9.67 -14.45
CA CYS A 272 -14.52 9.69 -15.88
C CYS A 272 -15.73 9.36 -16.76
N LEU A 273 -16.53 8.33 -16.40
CA LEU A 273 -17.76 7.98 -17.16
C LEU A 273 -18.75 9.15 -17.13
N VAL A 274 -18.97 9.78 -15.99
CA VAL A 274 -19.83 10.97 -15.87
C VAL A 274 -19.29 12.12 -16.70
N ALA A 275 -17.99 12.41 -16.64
CA ALA A 275 -17.37 13.50 -17.43
C ALA A 275 -17.46 13.27 -18.94
N MET A 276 -17.46 12.01 -19.40
CA MET A 276 -17.67 11.63 -20.80
C MET A 276 -19.14 11.62 -21.22
N GLY A 277 -20.07 12.06 -20.35
CA GLY A 277 -21.51 12.07 -20.65
C GLY A 277 -22.17 10.69 -20.63
N ARG A 278 -21.49 9.67 -20.08
CA ARG A 278 -21.99 8.28 -20.02
C ARG A 278 -22.70 7.98 -18.69
N TYR A 279 -23.36 8.99 -18.11
CA TYR A 279 -24.18 8.77 -16.93
C TYR A 279 -25.35 7.84 -17.24
N SER A 280 -25.61 6.89 -16.36
CA SER A 280 -26.80 6.02 -16.42
C SER A 280 -27.28 5.72 -15.00
N ARG A 281 -28.57 5.43 -14.85
CA ARG A 281 -29.15 5.01 -13.57
C ARG A 281 -28.49 3.74 -13.02
N LYS A 282 -28.11 2.82 -13.92
CA LYS A 282 -27.37 1.61 -13.60
C LYS A 282 -26.01 1.95 -12.95
N LEU A 283 -25.25 2.87 -13.55
CA LEU A 283 -23.97 3.35 -13.01
C LEU A 283 -24.15 3.95 -11.62
N CYS A 284 -25.19 4.80 -11.44
CA CYS A 284 -25.47 5.40 -10.15
C CYS A 284 -25.75 4.35 -9.08
N TYR A 285 -26.65 3.41 -9.33
CA TYR A 285 -26.97 2.37 -8.35
C TYR A 285 -25.81 1.43 -8.08
N SER A 286 -25.04 1.02 -9.11
CA SER A 286 -23.83 0.21 -8.93
C SER A 286 -22.84 0.88 -8.01
N TYR A 287 -22.56 2.17 -8.25
CA TYR A 287 -21.60 2.93 -7.44
C TYR A 287 -22.09 3.19 -6.01
N CYS A 288 -23.36 3.58 -5.87
CA CYS A 288 -23.93 3.86 -4.56
C CYS A 288 -23.99 2.61 -3.68
N LEU A 289 -24.39 1.45 -4.23
CA LEU A 289 -24.37 0.18 -3.51
C LEU A 289 -22.96 -0.24 -3.10
N PHE A 290 -22.01 -0.16 -4.05
CA PHE A 290 -20.59 -0.44 -3.75
C PHE A 290 -20.06 0.47 -2.66
N TYR A 291 -20.22 1.79 -2.80
CA TYR A 291 -19.63 2.75 -1.87
C TYR A 291 -20.24 2.64 -0.47
N PHE A 292 -21.57 2.56 -0.38
CA PHE A 292 -22.26 2.48 0.90
C PHE A 292 -21.89 1.20 1.67
N ILE A 293 -22.02 0.03 1.03
CA ILE A 293 -21.72 -1.27 1.66
C ILE A 293 -20.24 -1.38 1.96
N GLY A 294 -19.40 -1.03 0.98
CA GLY A 294 -17.95 -1.10 1.12
C GLY A 294 -17.41 -0.19 2.21
N THR A 295 -17.91 1.06 2.31
CA THR A 295 -17.48 2.01 3.34
C THR A 295 -17.98 1.61 4.71
N ALA A 296 -19.26 1.20 4.84
CA ALA A 296 -19.82 0.73 6.10
C ALA A 296 -19.04 -0.48 6.65
N GLY A 297 -18.70 -1.44 5.78
CA GLY A 297 -17.87 -2.59 6.18
C GLY A 297 -16.42 -2.21 6.47
N ALA A 298 -15.82 -1.29 5.70
CA ALA A 298 -14.46 -0.80 5.94
C ALA A 298 -14.32 -0.18 7.33
N MET A 299 -15.33 0.56 7.79
CA MET A 299 -15.33 1.18 9.11
C MET A 299 -15.36 0.16 10.27
N GLN A 300 -15.79 -1.08 10.02
CA GLN A 300 -15.76 -2.16 11.02
C GLN A 300 -14.35 -2.76 11.19
N VAL A 301 -13.44 -2.52 10.24
CA VAL A 301 -12.05 -2.99 10.36
C VAL A 301 -11.29 -2.07 11.32
N PRO A 302 -10.80 -2.54 12.48
CA PRO A 302 -10.30 -1.67 13.56
C PRO A 302 -9.16 -0.72 13.14
N VAL A 303 -8.24 -1.18 12.29
CA VAL A 303 -7.13 -0.35 11.78
C VAL A 303 -7.61 0.79 10.87
N VAL A 304 -8.78 0.65 10.27
CA VAL A 304 -9.37 1.64 9.37
C VAL A 304 -10.33 2.56 10.13
N GLY A 305 -11.29 2.00 10.86
CA GLY A 305 -12.25 2.75 11.65
C GLY A 305 -12.91 3.89 10.84
N TRP A 306 -12.95 5.09 11.39
CA TRP A 306 -13.54 6.28 10.77
C TRP A 306 -12.69 6.95 9.69
N THR A 307 -11.53 6.37 9.34
CA THR A 307 -10.62 6.94 8.33
C THR A 307 -11.28 7.24 6.97
N PRO A 308 -12.22 6.41 6.44
CA PRO A 308 -12.89 6.70 5.17
C PRO A 308 -13.60 8.05 5.11
N LEU A 309 -14.08 8.55 6.25
CA LEU A 309 -14.79 9.84 6.35
C LEU A 309 -13.90 10.98 6.86
N LYS A 310 -12.68 10.70 7.35
CA LYS A 310 -11.75 11.69 7.92
C LYS A 310 -10.52 11.96 7.07
N SER A 311 -10.07 10.98 6.31
CA SER A 311 -8.85 11.10 5.50
C SER A 311 -9.13 11.77 4.17
N LEU A 312 -8.39 12.84 3.86
CA LEU A 312 -8.44 13.53 2.56
C LEU A 312 -8.22 12.58 1.36
N GLU A 313 -7.50 11.49 1.57
CA GLU A 313 -7.20 10.47 0.56
C GLU A 313 -8.42 9.67 0.11
N GLN A 314 -9.46 9.63 0.95
CA GLN A 314 -10.68 8.84 0.73
C GLN A 314 -11.92 9.71 0.52
N LEU A 315 -11.80 11.02 0.67
CA LEU A 315 -12.92 11.95 0.46
C LEU A 315 -13.30 12.12 -1.02
N GLY A 316 -12.39 11.85 -1.96
CA GLY A 316 -12.69 11.87 -3.40
C GLY A 316 -13.83 10.93 -3.78
N PRO A 317 -13.76 9.64 -3.47
CA PRO A 317 -14.86 8.68 -3.65
C PRO A 317 -16.14 9.05 -2.90
N CYS A 318 -16.05 9.64 -1.70
CA CYS A 318 -17.19 10.15 -0.96
C CYS A 318 -17.89 11.30 -1.73
N LEU A 319 -17.12 12.24 -2.24
CA LEU A 319 -17.62 13.33 -3.07
C LEU A 319 -18.28 12.78 -4.35
N CYS A 320 -17.65 11.79 -5.00
CA CYS A 320 -18.24 11.12 -6.15
C CYS A 320 -19.60 10.48 -5.80
N PHE A 321 -19.73 9.84 -4.63
CA PHE A 321 -21.01 9.28 -4.15
C PHE A 321 -22.09 10.36 -4.01
N LEU A 322 -21.76 11.50 -3.40
CA LEU A 322 -22.69 12.62 -3.28
C LEU A 322 -23.09 13.21 -4.63
N ILE A 323 -22.12 13.32 -5.57
CA ILE A 323 -22.38 13.78 -6.94
C ILE A 323 -23.32 12.80 -7.66
N MET A 324 -23.14 11.49 -7.51
CA MET A 324 -24.00 10.48 -8.14
C MET A 324 -25.45 10.58 -7.64
N ILE A 325 -25.65 10.81 -6.34
CA ILE A 325 -27.00 11.04 -5.77
C ILE A 325 -27.61 12.33 -6.34
N ALA A 326 -26.84 13.41 -6.38
CA ALA A 326 -27.30 14.69 -6.92
C ALA A 326 -27.71 14.58 -8.40
N LEU A 327 -26.91 13.87 -9.20
CA LEU A 327 -27.20 13.60 -10.60
C LEU A 327 -28.48 12.76 -10.78
N GLU A 328 -28.71 11.74 -9.94
CA GLU A 328 -29.95 10.95 -10.03
C GLU A 328 -31.17 11.79 -9.65
N VAL A 329 -31.07 12.69 -8.68
CA VAL A 329 -32.15 13.65 -8.37
C VAL A 329 -32.43 14.54 -9.58
N CYS A 330 -31.42 15.11 -10.21
CA CYS A 330 -31.54 15.93 -11.41
C CYS A 330 -32.17 15.15 -12.56
N GLU A 331 -31.66 13.97 -12.86
CA GLU A 331 -32.13 13.12 -13.95
C GLU A 331 -33.54 12.54 -13.71
N SER A 332 -33.91 12.23 -12.48
CA SER A 332 -35.25 11.83 -12.10
C SER A 332 -36.25 12.96 -12.36
N ARG A 333 -35.88 14.22 -11.98
CA ARG A 333 -36.69 15.39 -12.26
C ARG A 333 -36.80 15.71 -13.75
N ARG A 334 -35.70 15.54 -14.50
CA ARG A 334 -35.69 15.70 -15.96
C ARG A 334 -36.69 14.74 -16.64
N ARG A 335 -36.64 13.45 -16.23
CA ARG A 335 -37.57 12.44 -16.78
C ARG A 335 -39.00 12.71 -16.38
N ALA A 336 -39.26 13.05 -15.12
CA ALA A 336 -40.63 13.35 -14.66
C ALA A 336 -41.24 14.58 -15.37
N GLY A 337 -40.39 15.57 -15.70
CA GLY A 337 -40.85 16.78 -16.40
C GLY A 337 -40.76 16.72 -17.92
N GLY A 338 -40.34 15.60 -18.54
CA GLY A 338 -40.17 15.46 -20.00
C GLY A 338 -39.17 16.45 -20.62
N TYR A 339 -38.26 17.02 -19.83
CA TYR A 339 -37.33 18.05 -20.31
C TYR A 339 -36.20 17.46 -21.17
N LYS A 340 -35.90 18.15 -22.29
CA LYS A 340 -34.71 17.88 -23.10
C LYS A 340 -33.46 18.26 -22.27
N PHE A 341 -32.34 17.53 -22.49
CA PHE A 341 -31.11 17.70 -21.71
C PHE A 341 -30.62 19.16 -21.65
N LEU A 342 -30.60 19.86 -22.78
CA LEU A 342 -30.16 21.27 -22.88
C LEU A 342 -31.31 22.28 -22.74
N SER A 343 -32.49 21.90 -22.25
CA SER A 343 -33.57 22.86 -22.02
C SER A 343 -33.23 23.80 -20.86
N VAL A 344 -33.66 25.05 -20.94
CA VAL A 344 -33.45 26.07 -19.89
C VAL A 344 -34.02 25.60 -18.55
N ALA A 345 -35.14 24.93 -18.55
CA ALA A 345 -35.75 24.37 -17.35
C ALA A 345 -34.87 23.30 -16.71
N ASN A 346 -34.29 22.40 -17.50
CA ASN A 346 -33.39 21.36 -17.03
C ASN A 346 -32.06 21.96 -16.47
N VAL A 347 -31.44 22.91 -17.21
CA VAL A 347 -30.23 23.60 -16.77
C VAL A 347 -30.47 24.32 -15.45
N LYS A 348 -31.64 24.97 -15.25
CA LYS A 348 -31.97 25.58 -13.93
C LYS A 348 -32.02 24.56 -12.80
N VAL A 349 -32.57 23.34 -13.03
CA VAL A 349 -32.59 22.27 -12.04
C VAL A 349 -31.16 21.82 -11.66
N TYR A 350 -30.32 21.56 -12.66
CA TYR A 350 -28.92 21.16 -12.42
C TYR A 350 -28.15 22.26 -11.66
N LEU A 351 -28.33 23.51 -12.04
CA LEU A 351 -27.70 24.66 -11.38
C LEU A 351 -28.19 24.80 -9.94
N ALA A 352 -29.50 24.70 -9.70
CA ALA A 352 -30.07 24.82 -8.35
C ALA A 352 -29.59 23.67 -7.42
N VAL A 353 -29.62 22.43 -7.91
CA VAL A 353 -29.11 21.27 -7.15
C VAL A 353 -27.60 21.41 -6.91
N GLY A 354 -26.83 21.81 -7.94
CA GLY A 354 -25.40 22.03 -7.84
C GLY A 354 -25.04 23.11 -6.79
N ILE A 355 -25.73 24.25 -6.81
CA ILE A 355 -25.55 25.32 -5.81
C ILE A 355 -25.92 24.83 -4.40
N ALA A 356 -27.06 24.13 -4.26
CA ALA A 356 -27.49 23.60 -2.96
C ALA A 356 -26.50 22.60 -2.38
N CYS A 357 -26.00 21.66 -3.22
CA CYS A 357 -24.97 20.70 -2.80
C CYS A 357 -23.64 21.39 -2.46
N ALA A 358 -23.21 22.38 -3.25
CA ALA A 358 -21.99 23.13 -2.98
C ALA A 358 -22.11 23.93 -1.68
N ALA A 359 -23.26 24.57 -1.44
CA ALA A 359 -23.50 25.30 -0.20
C ALA A 359 -23.54 24.37 1.03
N ALA A 360 -24.22 23.22 0.92
CA ALA A 360 -24.25 22.22 1.99
C ALA A 360 -22.84 21.67 2.29
N LEU A 361 -22.06 21.34 1.25
CA LEU A 361 -20.68 20.88 1.41
C LEU A 361 -19.80 21.97 2.05
N ALA A 362 -19.92 23.21 1.60
CA ALA A 362 -19.18 24.33 2.17
C ALA A 362 -19.53 24.56 3.65
N ALA A 363 -20.81 24.44 4.01
CA ALA A 363 -21.27 24.54 5.41
C ALA A 363 -20.67 23.42 6.27
N VAL A 364 -20.69 22.18 5.79
CA VAL A 364 -20.10 21.03 6.50
C VAL A 364 -18.58 21.20 6.66
N VAL A 365 -17.89 21.61 5.59
CA VAL A 365 -16.44 21.86 5.64
C VAL A 365 -16.12 23.01 6.62
N ALA A 366 -16.88 24.11 6.56
CA ALA A 366 -16.69 25.25 7.46
C ALA A 366 -16.93 24.88 8.95
N ALA A 367 -17.90 24.01 9.21
CA ALA A 367 -18.18 23.51 10.56
C ALA A 367 -17.09 22.53 11.07
N LEU A 368 -16.57 21.64 10.21
CA LEU A 368 -15.65 20.58 10.61
C LEU A 368 -14.17 21.00 10.56
N LEU A 369 -13.80 21.93 9.67
CA LEU A 369 -12.40 22.36 9.51
C LEU A 369 -11.77 22.94 10.80
N PRO A 370 -12.47 23.78 11.60
CA PRO A 370 -11.93 24.31 12.84
C PRO A 370 -11.76 23.24 13.93
N THR A 371 -12.53 22.16 13.88
CA THR A 371 -12.47 21.07 14.87
C THR A 371 -11.26 20.16 14.71
N GLY A 372 -10.51 20.29 13.61
CA GLY A 372 -9.43 19.37 13.26
C GLY A 372 -9.93 17.98 12.87
N TYR A 373 -11.20 17.85 12.49
CA TYR A 373 -11.83 16.58 12.10
C TYR A 373 -11.11 15.91 10.93
N PHE A 374 -10.69 16.70 9.95
CA PHE A 374 -9.95 16.20 8.79
C PHE A 374 -8.49 15.97 9.16
N GLY A 375 -8.05 14.72 9.07
CA GLY A 375 -6.65 14.37 9.24
C GLY A 375 -5.78 14.95 8.11
N PRO A 376 -4.49 15.23 8.37
CA PRO A 376 -3.56 15.61 7.31
C PRO A 376 -3.40 14.46 6.30
N LEU A 377 -3.10 14.81 5.04
CA LEU A 377 -2.66 13.82 4.05
C LEU A 377 -1.50 13.01 4.62
N SER A 378 -1.56 11.69 4.54
CA SER A 378 -0.47 10.86 5.02
C SER A 378 0.82 11.21 4.27
N SER A 379 1.94 11.20 4.99
CA SER A 379 3.25 11.52 4.43
C SER A 379 3.61 10.64 3.23
N ARG A 380 3.17 9.38 3.24
CA ARG A 380 3.40 8.41 2.17
C ARG A 380 2.67 8.81 0.88
N ILE A 381 1.40 9.18 0.97
CA ILE A 381 0.60 9.57 -0.20
C ILE A 381 1.01 10.95 -0.72
N ARG A 382 1.31 11.90 0.18
CA ARG A 382 1.87 13.18 -0.25
C ARG A 382 3.18 13.01 -1.03
N GLY A 383 4.04 12.08 -0.62
CA GLY A 383 5.28 11.71 -1.32
C GLY A 383 5.05 11.18 -2.74
N LEU A 384 3.89 10.58 -3.02
CA LEU A 384 3.54 10.10 -4.37
C LEU A 384 3.18 11.24 -5.33
N PHE A 385 2.68 12.38 -4.83
CA PHE A 385 2.29 13.53 -5.65
C PHE A 385 3.40 14.58 -5.82
N VAL A 386 4.35 14.65 -4.88
CA VAL A 386 5.46 15.61 -4.94
C VAL A 386 6.67 14.96 -5.62
N LYS A 387 7.39 15.71 -6.46
CA LYS A 387 8.64 15.28 -7.09
C LYS A 387 9.76 15.09 -6.05
N HIS A 388 9.77 13.98 -5.33
CA HIS A 388 10.89 13.59 -4.49
C HIS A 388 11.39 12.21 -4.90
N THR A 389 12.62 12.15 -5.35
CA THR A 389 13.34 10.90 -5.59
C THR A 389 13.80 10.22 -4.31
N ARG A 390 13.83 10.95 -3.19
CA ARG A 390 14.16 10.46 -1.84
C ARG A 390 13.41 11.28 -0.80
N THR A 391 13.00 10.64 0.29
CA THR A 391 12.21 11.29 1.36
C THR A 391 13.08 12.14 2.29
N GLY A 392 14.40 11.91 2.30
CA GLY A 392 15.31 12.49 3.28
C GLY A 392 15.17 11.92 4.68
N ASN A 393 14.39 10.83 4.83
CA ASN A 393 14.32 10.03 6.04
C ASN A 393 15.18 8.77 5.84
N PRO A 394 16.32 8.61 6.56
CA PRO A 394 17.22 7.49 6.35
C PRO A 394 16.59 6.11 6.55
N LEU A 395 15.57 5.99 7.39
CA LEU A 395 14.84 4.74 7.59
C LEU A 395 14.00 4.38 6.36
N VAL A 396 13.22 5.31 5.84
CA VAL A 396 12.42 5.09 4.62
C VAL A 396 13.32 4.87 3.41
N ASP A 397 14.40 5.65 3.31
CA ASP A 397 15.35 5.56 2.19
C ASP A 397 16.24 4.30 2.24
N SER A 398 16.29 3.58 3.39
CA SER A 398 17.01 2.30 3.52
C SER A 398 16.28 1.15 2.84
N VAL A 399 14.96 1.26 2.62
CA VAL A 399 14.15 0.22 2.00
C VAL A 399 14.17 0.41 0.48
N ALA A 400 14.75 -0.55 -0.25
CA ALA A 400 14.91 -0.47 -1.71
C ALA A 400 13.57 -0.34 -2.46
N GLU A 401 12.52 -0.97 -1.98
CA GLU A 401 11.17 -0.95 -2.58
C GLU A 401 10.50 0.44 -2.58
N HIS A 402 10.95 1.36 -1.73
CA HIS A 402 10.43 2.73 -1.67
C HIS A 402 11.07 3.67 -2.71
N GLN A 403 12.08 3.22 -3.44
CA GLN A 403 12.71 4.01 -4.51
C GLN A 403 11.82 4.03 -5.76
N PRO A 404 11.96 5.05 -6.64
CA PRO A 404 11.28 5.07 -7.94
C PRO A 404 11.65 3.84 -8.76
N ALA A 405 10.66 3.32 -9.52
CA ALA A 405 10.92 2.20 -10.41
C ALA A 405 11.84 2.61 -11.57
N THR A 406 12.83 1.77 -11.84
CA THR A 406 13.70 1.91 -13.02
C THR A 406 13.11 1.17 -14.21
N GLN A 407 13.55 1.52 -15.43
CA GLN A 407 13.16 0.79 -16.64
C GLN A 407 13.55 -0.70 -16.55
N ALA A 408 14.71 -1.01 -15.95
CA ALA A 408 15.14 -2.37 -15.71
C ALA A 408 14.18 -3.14 -14.78
N ALA A 409 13.62 -2.47 -13.76
CA ALA A 409 12.65 -3.08 -12.87
C ALA A 409 11.34 -3.44 -13.59
N TYR A 410 10.84 -2.58 -14.49
CA TYR A 410 9.67 -2.92 -15.29
C TYR A 410 9.94 -4.13 -16.19
N TYR A 411 11.12 -4.21 -16.82
CA TYR A 411 11.48 -5.36 -17.63
C TYR A 411 11.61 -6.64 -16.77
N GLN A 412 12.24 -6.54 -15.59
CA GLN A 412 12.40 -7.66 -14.67
C GLN A 412 11.03 -8.22 -14.20
N TYR A 413 10.07 -7.37 -13.89
CA TYR A 413 8.79 -7.80 -13.30
C TYR A 413 7.67 -8.03 -14.30
N LEU A 414 7.71 -7.45 -15.50
CA LEU A 414 6.68 -7.59 -16.53
C LEU A 414 7.15 -8.33 -17.77
N HIS A 415 8.44 -8.28 -18.10
CA HIS A 415 9.10 -8.94 -19.21
C HIS A 415 8.32 -8.79 -20.54
N TYR A 416 8.17 -9.84 -21.32
CA TYR A 416 7.47 -9.83 -22.62
C TYR A 416 5.96 -9.54 -22.54
N SER A 417 5.33 -9.60 -21.36
CA SER A 417 3.91 -9.24 -21.25
C SER A 417 3.63 -7.78 -21.63
N THR A 418 4.66 -6.91 -21.56
CA THR A 418 4.54 -5.47 -21.85
C THR A 418 4.19 -5.21 -23.32
N TYR A 419 4.78 -5.93 -24.28
CA TYR A 419 4.57 -5.69 -25.70
C TYR A 419 3.12 -5.92 -26.16
N PRO A 420 2.50 -7.10 -25.90
CA PRO A 420 1.10 -7.29 -26.23
C PRO A 420 0.16 -6.40 -25.41
N ALA A 421 0.56 -5.93 -24.23
CA ALA A 421 -0.24 -4.99 -23.46
C ALA A 421 -0.43 -3.63 -24.16
N PHE A 422 0.57 -3.13 -24.88
CA PHE A 422 0.39 -1.93 -25.72
C PHE A 422 -0.65 -2.16 -26.83
N ALA A 423 -0.60 -3.31 -27.51
CA ALA A 423 -1.58 -3.65 -28.52
C ALA A 423 -3.00 -3.77 -27.92
N GLY A 424 -3.13 -4.40 -26.75
CA GLY A 424 -4.39 -4.49 -26.02
C GLY A 424 -4.92 -3.12 -25.57
N GLY A 425 -4.05 -2.20 -25.18
CA GLY A 425 -4.40 -0.82 -24.89
C GLY A 425 -4.97 -0.11 -26.11
N ALA A 426 -4.36 -0.27 -27.28
CA ALA A 426 -4.87 0.26 -28.54
C ALA A 426 -6.26 -0.32 -28.89
N LEU A 427 -6.46 -1.63 -28.69
CA LEU A 427 -7.79 -2.27 -28.87
C LEU A 427 -8.86 -1.70 -27.91
N CYS A 428 -8.48 -1.32 -26.69
CA CYS A 428 -9.41 -0.65 -25.75
C CYS A 428 -9.86 0.72 -26.27
N LEU A 429 -8.98 1.46 -26.98
CA LEU A 429 -9.31 2.77 -27.55
C LEU A 429 -10.15 2.65 -28.83
N LEU A 430 -9.85 1.67 -29.69
CA LEU A 430 -10.56 1.45 -30.94
C LEU A 430 -12.02 0.97 -30.75
N GLY A 431 -12.28 0.17 -29.73
CA GLY A 431 -13.63 -0.33 -29.41
C GLY A 431 -14.06 0.12 -28.02
N PHE A 432 -14.18 1.42 -27.79
CA PHE A 432 -14.39 2.00 -26.47
C PHE A 432 -15.72 1.60 -25.85
N SER A 433 -15.70 1.14 -24.60
CA SER A 433 -16.87 0.81 -23.78
C SER A 433 -16.62 1.16 -22.32
N ASP A 434 -17.67 1.19 -21.50
CA ASP A 434 -17.54 1.49 -20.06
C ASP A 434 -16.57 0.52 -19.36
N ALA A 435 -16.61 -0.77 -19.71
CA ALA A 435 -15.69 -1.77 -19.19
C ALA A 435 -14.22 -1.54 -19.63
N LYS A 436 -14.00 -1.16 -20.89
CA LYS A 436 -12.65 -0.92 -21.43
C LYS A 436 -12.05 0.39 -20.92
N SER A 437 -12.88 1.42 -20.67
CA SER A 437 -12.43 2.67 -20.06
C SER A 437 -11.86 2.45 -18.67
N PHE A 438 -12.34 1.44 -17.93
CA PHE A 438 -11.76 1.03 -16.67
C PHE A 438 -10.30 0.57 -16.83
N LEU A 439 -10.00 -0.26 -17.84
CA LEU A 439 -8.62 -0.73 -18.07
C LEU A 439 -7.69 0.42 -18.47
N VAL A 440 -8.19 1.37 -19.31
CA VAL A 440 -7.42 2.56 -19.69
C VAL A 440 -7.11 3.45 -18.48
N ALA A 441 -8.10 3.70 -17.64
CA ALA A 441 -7.90 4.46 -16.40
C ALA A 441 -6.96 3.71 -15.44
N TYR A 442 -7.11 2.38 -15.31
CA TYR A 442 -6.28 1.57 -14.42
C TYR A 442 -4.82 1.60 -14.83
N ILE A 443 -4.49 1.40 -16.13
CA ILE A 443 -3.08 1.41 -16.57
C ILE A 443 -2.44 2.78 -16.35
N ALA A 444 -3.16 3.88 -16.62
CA ALA A 444 -2.64 5.23 -16.41
C ALA A 444 -2.31 5.49 -14.93
N VAL A 445 -3.23 5.15 -14.02
CA VAL A 445 -3.06 5.35 -12.58
C VAL A 445 -1.97 4.41 -12.02
N ALA A 446 -1.99 3.12 -12.38
CA ALA A 446 -1.02 2.14 -11.92
C ALA A 446 0.41 2.48 -12.40
N TYR A 447 0.58 2.91 -13.65
CA TYR A 447 1.87 3.36 -14.18
C TYR A 447 2.38 4.60 -13.45
N TYR A 448 1.51 5.60 -13.23
CA TYR A 448 1.89 6.81 -12.49
C TYR A 448 2.44 6.47 -11.09
N PHE A 449 1.75 5.63 -10.33
CA PHE A 449 2.17 5.28 -8.97
C PHE A 449 3.39 4.35 -8.95
N SER A 450 3.47 3.36 -9.84
CA SER A 450 4.63 2.47 -9.93
C SER A 450 5.90 3.22 -10.31
N ALA A 451 5.82 4.23 -11.18
CA ALA A 451 6.95 5.10 -11.51
C ALA A 451 7.48 5.92 -10.31
N LYS A 452 6.63 6.13 -9.30
CA LYS A 452 7.03 6.84 -8.07
C LYS A 452 7.60 5.91 -7.00
N MET A 453 7.15 4.65 -6.97
CA MET A 453 7.55 3.68 -5.95
C MET A 453 7.58 2.27 -6.55
N MET A 454 8.76 1.63 -6.52
CA MET A 454 8.99 0.31 -7.12
C MET A 454 8.06 -0.77 -6.57
N ARG A 455 7.74 -0.73 -5.27
CA ARG A 455 6.77 -1.66 -4.64
C ARG A 455 5.41 -1.68 -5.37
N LEU A 456 4.99 -0.55 -5.96
CA LEU A 456 3.70 -0.44 -6.65
C LEU A 456 3.70 -1.04 -8.07
N ILE A 457 4.82 -1.63 -8.54
CA ILE A 457 4.84 -2.48 -9.75
C ILE A 457 3.89 -3.68 -9.59
N LEU A 458 3.61 -4.08 -8.34
CA LEU A 458 2.59 -5.09 -8.05
C LEU A 458 1.23 -4.76 -8.71
N LEU A 459 0.84 -3.48 -8.78
CA LEU A 459 -0.39 -3.03 -9.42
C LEU A 459 -0.33 -3.13 -10.95
N MET A 460 0.88 -3.13 -11.53
CA MET A 460 1.07 -3.25 -12.98
C MET A 460 0.87 -4.68 -13.48
N GLY A 461 1.16 -5.70 -12.67
CA GLY A 461 1.02 -7.11 -13.05
C GLY A 461 -0.38 -7.45 -13.57
N PRO A 462 -1.45 -7.23 -12.79
CA PRO A 462 -2.82 -7.51 -13.22
C PRO A 462 -3.23 -6.74 -14.47
N ILE A 463 -2.99 -5.43 -14.52
CA ILE A 463 -3.46 -4.62 -15.67
C ILE A 463 -2.68 -4.93 -16.96
N THR A 464 -1.36 -5.16 -16.87
CA THR A 464 -0.56 -5.56 -18.05
C THR A 464 -1.02 -6.92 -18.56
N SER A 465 -1.33 -7.86 -17.64
CA SER A 465 -1.86 -9.19 -17.99
C SER A 465 -3.23 -9.10 -18.66
N ALA A 466 -4.12 -8.22 -18.19
CA ALA A 466 -5.44 -8.00 -18.78
C ALA A 466 -5.32 -7.41 -20.20
N LEU A 467 -4.54 -6.35 -20.36
CA LEU A 467 -4.34 -5.72 -21.67
C LEU A 467 -3.63 -6.66 -22.65
N ALA A 468 -2.58 -7.36 -22.22
CA ALA A 468 -1.91 -8.35 -23.06
C ALA A 468 -2.85 -9.52 -23.41
N GLY A 469 -3.71 -9.92 -22.46
CA GLY A 469 -4.73 -10.94 -22.68
C GLY A 469 -5.75 -10.55 -23.75
N LEU A 470 -6.15 -9.28 -23.85
CA LEU A 470 -7.00 -8.78 -24.92
C LEU A 470 -6.36 -8.99 -26.31
N ALA A 471 -5.09 -8.61 -26.48
CA ALA A 471 -4.39 -8.74 -27.75
C ALA A 471 -4.10 -10.20 -28.11
N LEU A 472 -3.56 -10.97 -27.17
CA LEU A 472 -3.25 -12.38 -27.38
C LEU A 472 -4.48 -13.24 -27.51
N GLY A 473 -5.57 -12.92 -26.80
CA GLY A 473 -6.85 -13.60 -26.94
C GLY A 473 -7.48 -13.40 -28.29
N PHE A 474 -7.38 -12.20 -28.85
CA PHE A 474 -7.77 -11.94 -30.24
C PHE A 474 -6.96 -12.80 -31.21
N ALA A 475 -5.64 -12.82 -31.06
CA ALA A 475 -4.77 -13.62 -31.93
C ALA A 475 -5.05 -15.14 -31.76
N ALA A 476 -5.24 -15.60 -30.52
CA ALA A 476 -5.53 -17.01 -30.23
C ALA A 476 -6.88 -17.45 -30.80
N ASP A 477 -7.93 -16.65 -30.62
CA ASP A 477 -9.25 -16.91 -31.17
C ASP A 477 -9.18 -17.05 -32.70
N TRP A 478 -8.54 -16.09 -33.35
CA TRP A 478 -8.34 -16.12 -34.79
C TRP A 478 -7.50 -17.34 -35.24
N CYS A 479 -6.42 -17.71 -34.55
CA CYS A 479 -5.60 -18.90 -34.89
C CYS A 479 -6.39 -20.19 -34.71
N VAL A 480 -7.16 -20.33 -33.63
CA VAL A 480 -8.00 -21.51 -33.38
C VAL A 480 -9.07 -21.65 -34.47
N ASP A 481 -9.71 -20.55 -34.85
CA ASP A 481 -10.65 -20.53 -35.96
C ASP A 481 -10.00 -21.05 -37.27
N GLN A 482 -8.76 -20.59 -37.59
CA GLN A 482 -8.07 -21.09 -38.79
C GLN A 482 -7.71 -22.59 -38.69
N ALA A 483 -7.29 -23.05 -37.49
CA ALA A 483 -6.97 -24.45 -37.27
C ALA A 483 -8.22 -25.39 -37.41
N LEU A 484 -9.41 -24.88 -37.10
CA LEU A 484 -10.65 -25.61 -37.18
C LEU A 484 -11.32 -25.51 -38.59
N LEU A 485 -10.83 -24.64 -39.49
CA LEU A 485 -11.35 -24.53 -40.86
C LEU A 485 -11.42 -25.86 -41.62
N PRO A 486 -10.45 -26.77 -41.58
CA PRO A 486 -10.51 -28.08 -42.28
C PRO A 486 -11.69 -28.91 -41.77
N ILE A 487 -11.93 -28.91 -40.46
CA ILE A 487 -13.05 -29.65 -39.83
C ILE A 487 -14.38 -29.07 -40.29
N GLY A 488 -14.52 -27.75 -40.24
CA GLY A 488 -15.69 -27.02 -40.79
C GLY A 488 -15.82 -27.18 -42.30
N GLY A 489 -14.75 -27.24 -43.05
CA GLY A 489 -14.70 -27.46 -44.49
C GLY A 489 -15.16 -28.86 -44.92
N VAL A 490 -14.74 -29.91 -44.19
CA VAL A 490 -15.26 -31.28 -44.38
C VAL A 490 -16.76 -31.35 -44.13
N PHE A 491 -17.23 -30.66 -43.10
CA PHE A 491 -18.68 -30.53 -42.84
C PHE A 491 -19.44 -29.71 -43.91
N LYS A 492 -18.86 -28.65 -44.47
CA LYS A 492 -19.43 -27.91 -45.58
C LYS A 492 -19.43 -28.73 -46.88
N TRP A 493 -18.41 -29.54 -47.11
CA TRP A 493 -18.38 -30.41 -48.26
C TRP A 493 -19.36 -31.61 -48.13
N ALA A 494 -19.48 -32.16 -46.94
CA ALA A 494 -20.44 -33.24 -46.65
C ALA A 494 -21.89 -32.74 -46.57
N PHE A 495 -22.11 -31.44 -46.23
CA PHE A 495 -23.42 -30.80 -46.06
C PHE A 495 -23.42 -29.36 -46.62
N PRO A 496 -23.34 -29.19 -47.97
CA PRO A 496 -23.09 -27.90 -48.60
C PRO A 496 -24.17 -26.83 -48.39
N VAL A 497 -25.36 -27.20 -47.95
CA VAL A 497 -26.50 -26.28 -47.74
C VAL A 497 -26.51 -25.62 -46.35
N MET A 498 -25.60 -26.02 -45.43
CA MET A 498 -25.86 -25.79 -44.02
C MET A 498 -25.08 -24.62 -43.32
N LEU A 499 -24.07 -24.00 -43.90
CA LEU A 499 -23.23 -22.99 -43.20
C LEU A 499 -22.95 -21.70 -43.99
N GLY A 500 -23.46 -21.58 -45.23
CA GLY A 500 -23.17 -20.46 -46.11
C GLY A 500 -23.99 -19.19 -45.84
N ASP A 501 -25.24 -19.36 -45.52
CA ASP A 501 -26.19 -18.23 -45.58
C ASP A 501 -26.77 -17.80 -44.24
N ALA A 502 -26.75 -18.63 -43.20
CA ALA A 502 -27.42 -18.33 -41.93
C ALA A 502 -26.74 -17.27 -41.07
N LYS A 503 -25.39 -17.14 -41.14
CA LYS A 503 -24.69 -16.10 -40.36
C LYS A 503 -24.82 -14.71 -40.96
N ALA A 504 -24.85 -14.61 -42.28
CA ALA A 504 -25.03 -13.33 -42.96
C ALA A 504 -26.49 -12.83 -42.85
N GLU A 505 -27.47 -13.76 -42.86
CA GLU A 505 -28.88 -13.41 -42.63
C GLU A 505 -29.13 -13.10 -41.13
N GLU A 506 -28.57 -13.82 -40.20
CA GLU A 506 -28.73 -13.59 -38.76
C GLU A 506 -27.99 -12.33 -38.25
N GLU A 507 -26.85 -11.92 -38.86
CA GLU A 507 -26.22 -10.64 -38.58
C GLU A 507 -26.95 -9.45 -39.20
N VAL A 508 -27.54 -9.62 -40.39
CA VAL A 508 -28.42 -8.64 -41.03
C VAL A 508 -29.73 -8.51 -40.28
N GLU A 509 -30.38 -9.61 -39.88
CA GLU A 509 -31.58 -9.57 -39.01
C GLU A 509 -31.30 -8.95 -37.65
N LYS A 510 -30.16 -9.23 -37.03
CA LYS A 510 -29.75 -8.61 -35.73
C LYS A 510 -29.37 -7.13 -35.87
N GLU A 511 -28.78 -6.70 -36.99
CA GLU A 511 -28.57 -5.27 -37.26
C GLU A 511 -29.90 -4.56 -37.52
N GLU A 512 -30.85 -5.21 -38.23
CA GLU A 512 -32.22 -4.69 -38.44
C GLU A 512 -33.05 -4.70 -37.15
N GLU A 513 -32.95 -5.75 -36.30
CA GLU A 513 -33.57 -5.79 -34.97
C GLU A 513 -32.92 -4.79 -34.00
N GLY A 514 -31.61 -4.59 -34.07
CA GLY A 514 -30.87 -3.60 -33.29
C GLY A 514 -31.23 -2.16 -33.68
N GLU A 515 -31.37 -1.87 -34.98
CA GLU A 515 -31.90 -0.58 -35.47
C GLU A 515 -33.37 -0.38 -35.14
N LYS A 516 -34.18 -1.43 -35.19
CA LYS A 516 -35.61 -1.39 -34.76
C LYS A 516 -35.74 -1.23 -33.24
N ALA A 517 -34.87 -1.86 -32.44
CA ALA A 517 -34.84 -1.70 -30.99
C ALA A 517 -34.32 -0.30 -30.59
N ALA A 518 -33.29 0.23 -31.27
CA ALA A 518 -32.82 1.58 -31.05
C ALA A 518 -33.82 2.66 -31.48
N ALA A 519 -34.60 2.40 -32.52
CA ALA A 519 -35.74 3.24 -32.93
C ALA A 519 -36.93 3.14 -31.97
N ALA A 520 -37.17 1.96 -31.38
CA ALA A 520 -38.25 1.74 -30.42
C ALA A 520 -37.96 2.35 -29.05
N ASP A 521 -36.68 2.36 -28.58
CA ASP A 521 -36.28 3.07 -27.36
C ASP A 521 -36.27 4.60 -27.53
N ALA A 522 -36.20 5.12 -28.75
CA ALA A 522 -36.34 6.54 -29.04
C ALA A 522 -37.82 7.02 -29.08
N ASP A 523 -38.78 6.13 -29.27
CA ASP A 523 -40.19 6.44 -29.44
C ASP A 523 -41.12 6.03 -28.27
N ALA A 524 -40.56 5.56 -27.15
CA ALA A 524 -41.35 5.12 -25.99
C ALA A 524 -41.96 6.26 -25.14
N ASP A 525 -41.83 7.51 -25.54
CA ASP A 525 -42.44 8.67 -24.87
C ASP A 525 -43.02 9.68 -25.86
N ALA A 526 -44.05 9.34 -26.61
CA ALA A 526 -45.06 10.30 -27.11
C ALA A 526 -46.25 9.63 -27.81
N ASP A 527 -47.43 9.82 -27.27
CA ASP A 527 -48.78 9.72 -27.78
C ASP A 527 -49.01 9.05 -29.16
N ALA A 528 -49.58 7.87 -29.08
CA ALA A 528 -50.10 7.13 -30.18
C ALA A 528 -51.47 7.72 -30.63
N ALA A 529 -51.65 8.02 -31.90
CA ALA A 529 -52.86 7.74 -32.69
C ALA A 529 -52.83 8.15 -34.16
N ASP A 530 -51.84 8.86 -34.72
CA ASP A 530 -52.02 9.38 -36.07
C ASP A 530 -50.86 9.22 -37.09
N LYS A 531 -49.92 8.30 -36.90
CA LYS A 531 -48.75 8.16 -37.81
C LYS A 531 -48.46 6.75 -38.35
N LYS A 532 -49.47 5.88 -38.47
CA LYS A 532 -49.26 4.51 -39.01
C LYS A 532 -49.19 4.41 -40.55
N LYS A 533 -49.43 5.45 -41.31
CA LYS A 533 -49.42 5.39 -42.79
C LYS A 533 -48.08 5.74 -43.48
N PRO A 534 -47.20 6.61 -43.00
CA PRO A 534 -45.93 6.87 -43.69
C PRO A 534 -44.82 5.81 -43.40
N ALA A 535 -44.84 5.10 -42.25
CA ALA A 535 -43.82 4.12 -41.94
C ALA A 535 -43.87 2.83 -42.77
N ALA A 536 -45.12 2.37 -43.14
CA ALA A 536 -45.28 1.22 -44.01
C ALA A 536 -44.84 1.50 -45.47
N ALA A 537 -45.03 2.75 -45.95
CA ALA A 537 -44.56 3.16 -47.28
C ALA A 537 -43.06 3.33 -47.36
N ALA A 538 -42.41 3.78 -46.28
CA ALA A 538 -40.94 3.88 -46.17
C ALA A 538 -40.28 2.48 -46.06
N ALA A 539 -40.90 1.54 -45.35
CA ALA A 539 -40.43 0.15 -45.26
C ALA A 539 -40.57 -0.60 -46.60
N ALA A 540 -41.65 -0.36 -47.35
CA ALA A 540 -41.80 -0.89 -48.69
C ALA A 540 -40.85 -0.27 -49.73
N ALA A 541 -40.51 1.00 -49.59
CA ALA A 541 -39.52 1.67 -50.43
C ALA A 541 -38.10 1.21 -50.12
N ALA A 542 -37.75 0.94 -48.83
CA ALA A 542 -36.50 0.37 -48.44
C ALA A 542 -36.31 -1.10 -48.87
N ALA A 543 -37.42 -1.89 -48.92
CA ALA A 543 -37.38 -3.25 -49.42
C ALA A 543 -37.27 -3.30 -50.99
N ALA A 544 -37.69 -2.25 -51.70
CA ALA A 544 -37.53 -2.12 -53.15
C ALA A 544 -36.15 -1.56 -53.57
N ALA A 545 -35.46 -0.82 -52.71
CA ALA A 545 -34.11 -0.38 -52.91
C ALA A 545 -33.17 -1.53 -52.54
N GLY A 546 -32.66 -2.28 -53.49
CA GLY A 546 -31.72 -3.39 -53.29
C GLY A 546 -30.57 -3.04 -52.37
N PRO A 547 -29.81 -4.05 -51.83
CA PRO A 547 -28.85 -3.91 -50.77
C PRO A 547 -27.87 -2.75 -51.03
N SER A 548 -27.63 -1.94 -50.03
CA SER A 548 -26.73 -0.77 -50.10
C SER A 548 -25.35 -1.15 -50.67
N LEU A 549 -24.66 -0.21 -51.31
CA LEU A 549 -23.32 -0.44 -51.85
C LEU A 549 -22.38 -1.02 -50.76
N GLY A 550 -22.49 -0.57 -49.49
CA GLY A 550 -21.75 -1.10 -48.37
C GLY A 550 -22.06 -2.59 -48.10
N ALA A 551 -23.35 -2.99 -48.13
CA ALA A 551 -23.74 -4.38 -47.95
C ALA A 551 -23.23 -5.29 -49.08
N ARG A 552 -23.26 -4.78 -50.33
CA ARG A 552 -22.66 -5.51 -51.47
C ARG A 552 -21.15 -5.66 -51.35
N LEU A 553 -20.41 -4.63 -50.98
CA LEU A 553 -18.94 -4.68 -50.73
C LEU A 553 -18.59 -5.62 -49.59
N THR A 554 -19.34 -5.59 -48.48
CA THR A 554 -19.17 -6.51 -47.36
C THR A 554 -19.40 -7.96 -47.80
N ARG A 555 -20.43 -8.23 -48.58
CA ARG A 555 -20.72 -9.58 -49.12
C ARG A 555 -19.60 -10.06 -50.05
N TRP A 556 -19.10 -9.22 -50.96
CA TRP A 556 -17.93 -9.53 -51.79
C TRP A 556 -16.65 -9.79 -50.94
N ALA A 557 -16.37 -8.96 -49.96
CA ALA A 557 -15.25 -9.14 -49.04
C ALA A 557 -15.35 -10.49 -48.29
N LEU A 558 -16.53 -10.87 -47.80
CA LEU A 558 -16.77 -12.16 -47.14
C LEU A 558 -16.61 -13.35 -48.08
N LEU A 559 -17.05 -13.26 -49.36
CA LEU A 559 -16.87 -14.30 -50.37
C LEU A 559 -15.38 -14.48 -50.69
N ILE A 560 -14.62 -13.40 -50.85
CA ILE A 560 -13.15 -13.45 -51.05
C ILE A 560 -12.47 -14.02 -49.81
N TYR A 561 -12.84 -13.56 -48.62
CA TYR A 561 -12.27 -14.02 -47.34
C TYR A 561 -12.49 -15.52 -47.10
N ASN A 562 -13.59 -16.08 -47.56
CA ASN A 562 -13.94 -17.50 -47.42
C ASN A 562 -13.58 -18.33 -48.68
N SER A 563 -12.91 -17.77 -49.69
CA SER A 563 -12.44 -18.54 -50.83
C SER A 563 -11.31 -19.50 -50.41
N VAL A 564 -11.20 -20.68 -51.06
CA VAL A 564 -10.23 -21.72 -50.70
C VAL A 564 -8.78 -21.16 -50.66
N PRO A 565 -8.28 -20.41 -51.68
CA PRO A 565 -6.94 -19.86 -51.65
C PRO A 565 -6.70 -18.97 -50.44
N VAL A 566 -7.65 -18.09 -50.11
CA VAL A 566 -7.53 -17.18 -48.95
C VAL A 566 -7.63 -17.95 -47.63
N CYS A 567 -8.45 -19.00 -47.55
CA CYS A 567 -8.47 -19.88 -46.38
C CYS A 567 -7.10 -20.55 -46.13
N LEU A 568 -6.49 -21.11 -47.16
CA LEU A 568 -5.16 -21.73 -47.10
C LEU A 568 -4.10 -20.70 -46.69
N LEU A 569 -4.17 -19.49 -47.23
CA LEU A 569 -3.28 -18.39 -46.85
C LEU A 569 -3.43 -18.00 -45.38
N ARG A 570 -4.67 -17.93 -44.87
CA ARG A 570 -4.96 -17.61 -43.46
C ARG A 570 -4.47 -18.72 -42.54
N MET A 571 -4.66 -19.99 -42.90
CA MET A 571 -4.11 -21.12 -42.14
C MET A 571 -2.57 -21.05 -42.08
N ALA A 572 -1.92 -20.76 -43.21
CA ALA A 572 -0.45 -20.61 -43.25
C ALA A 572 -0.02 -19.39 -42.41
N ALA A 573 -0.75 -18.29 -42.46
CA ALA A 573 -0.48 -17.11 -41.65
C ALA A 573 -0.65 -17.39 -40.15
N ALA A 574 -1.69 -18.12 -39.75
CA ALA A 574 -1.89 -18.56 -38.37
C ALA A 574 -0.78 -19.47 -37.87
N ALA A 575 -0.36 -20.46 -38.70
CA ALA A 575 0.77 -21.32 -38.38
C ALA A 575 2.08 -20.52 -38.21
N LYS A 576 2.32 -19.53 -39.09
CA LYS A 576 3.48 -18.65 -39.00
C LYS A 576 3.44 -17.75 -37.77
N LEU A 577 2.28 -17.22 -37.41
CA LEU A 577 2.09 -16.44 -36.19
C LEU A 577 2.37 -17.28 -34.94
N CYS A 578 1.86 -18.51 -34.87
CA CYS A 578 2.16 -19.45 -33.78
C CYS A 578 3.65 -19.81 -33.72
N GLN A 579 4.27 -20.08 -34.88
CA GLN A 579 5.70 -20.39 -34.98
C GLN A 579 6.56 -19.18 -34.49
N TRP A 580 6.17 -17.97 -34.82
CA TRP A 580 6.85 -16.75 -34.35
C TRP A 580 6.62 -16.50 -32.85
N ALA A 581 5.40 -16.68 -32.35
CA ALA A 581 5.04 -16.39 -30.96
C ALA A 581 5.61 -17.43 -29.97
N TYR A 582 5.77 -18.69 -30.39
CA TYR A 582 6.21 -19.79 -29.51
C TYR A 582 7.54 -19.52 -28.80
N PRO A 583 8.67 -19.13 -29.48
CA PRO A 583 9.93 -18.89 -28.79
C PRO A 583 9.85 -17.73 -27.80
N HIS A 584 9.08 -16.69 -28.08
CA HIS A 584 8.90 -15.56 -27.14
C HIS A 584 8.08 -15.99 -25.92
N GLY A 585 7.03 -16.77 -26.13
CA GLY A 585 6.24 -17.34 -25.04
C GLY A 585 7.06 -18.31 -24.18
N ARG A 586 7.88 -19.14 -24.82
CA ARG A 586 8.80 -20.06 -24.13
C ARG A 586 9.85 -19.32 -23.30
N THR A 587 10.46 -18.29 -23.87
CA THR A 587 11.44 -17.46 -23.15
C THR A 587 10.80 -16.78 -21.94
N PHE A 588 9.58 -16.26 -22.07
CA PHE A 588 8.87 -15.64 -20.96
C PHE A 588 8.53 -16.67 -19.86
N TYR A 589 8.10 -17.87 -20.26
CA TYR A 589 7.82 -18.97 -19.34
C TYR A 589 9.07 -19.38 -18.57
N ASP A 590 10.18 -19.66 -19.26
CA ASP A 590 11.44 -20.10 -18.65
C ASP A 590 12.02 -19.02 -17.73
N TYR A 591 11.98 -17.73 -18.14
CA TYR A 591 12.39 -16.60 -17.33
C TYR A 591 11.57 -16.50 -16.04
N SER A 592 10.24 -16.63 -16.15
CA SER A 592 9.34 -16.54 -14.99
C SER A 592 9.60 -17.67 -13.99
N HIS A 593 9.86 -18.89 -14.48
CA HIS A 593 10.23 -20.03 -13.64
C HIS A 593 11.59 -19.85 -12.96
N GLN A 594 12.61 -19.39 -13.70
CA GLN A 594 13.92 -19.09 -13.11
C GLN A 594 13.83 -18.02 -12.02
N LEU A 595 13.07 -16.98 -12.29
CA LEU A 595 12.85 -15.91 -11.31
C LEU A 595 12.04 -16.39 -10.09
N ALA A 596 11.03 -17.25 -10.29
CA ALA A 596 10.27 -17.87 -9.21
C ALA A 596 11.16 -18.74 -8.31
N VAL A 597 12.08 -19.53 -8.87
CA VAL A 597 13.08 -20.27 -8.10
C VAL A 597 13.95 -19.31 -7.30
N GLY A 598 14.45 -18.22 -7.92
CA GLY A 598 15.26 -17.23 -7.23
C GLY A 598 14.53 -16.53 -6.07
N MET A 599 13.23 -16.26 -6.23
CA MET A 599 12.38 -15.65 -5.18
C MET A 599 11.95 -16.65 -4.10
N SER A 600 12.16 -17.94 -4.31
CA SER A 600 11.72 -19.01 -3.41
C SER A 600 12.75 -19.35 -2.33
N HIS A 601 13.87 -18.64 -2.28
CA HIS A 601 14.89 -18.86 -1.25
C HIS A 601 14.47 -18.20 0.08
N PRO A 602 14.32 -18.99 1.16
CA PRO A 602 14.00 -18.43 2.46
C PRO A 602 15.13 -17.55 3.00
N SER A 603 14.77 -16.50 3.78
CA SER A 603 15.77 -15.69 4.48
C SER A 603 16.42 -16.42 5.65
N ILE A 604 15.74 -17.45 6.20
CA ILE A 604 16.19 -18.19 7.38
C ILE A 604 17.05 -19.41 7.06
N MET A 605 17.10 -19.84 5.81
CA MET A 605 17.93 -20.96 5.35
C MET A 605 18.26 -20.81 3.86
N PHE A 606 19.33 -21.45 3.42
CA PHE A 606 19.70 -21.45 2.00
C PHE A 606 20.51 -22.69 1.62
N LYS A 607 20.47 -23.04 0.32
CA LYS A 607 21.30 -24.11 -0.24
C LYS A 607 22.73 -23.60 -0.44
N GLY A 608 23.71 -24.25 0.18
CA GLY A 608 25.15 -24.04 -0.01
C GLY A 608 25.79 -25.22 -0.72
N LYS A 609 26.84 -24.97 -1.52
CA LYS A 609 27.65 -26.01 -2.08
C LYS A 609 28.96 -26.16 -1.29
N LEU A 610 29.27 -27.37 -0.85
CA LEU A 610 30.54 -27.70 -0.26
C LEU A 610 31.63 -27.80 -1.35
N GLN A 611 32.91 -27.83 -0.95
CA GLN A 611 34.02 -27.94 -1.88
C GLN A 611 34.02 -29.28 -2.68
N ASN A 612 33.41 -30.31 -2.14
CA ASN A 612 33.18 -31.60 -2.81
C ASN A 612 32.02 -31.61 -3.82
N GLY A 613 31.33 -30.47 -4.00
CA GLY A 613 30.19 -30.34 -4.91
C GLY A 613 28.84 -30.70 -4.29
N GLU A 614 28.82 -31.29 -3.10
CA GLU A 614 27.59 -31.65 -2.38
C GLU A 614 26.78 -30.40 -2.01
N THR A 615 25.46 -30.45 -2.22
CA THR A 615 24.55 -29.39 -1.86
C THR A 615 23.98 -29.65 -0.46
N ILE A 616 24.23 -28.73 0.47
CA ILE A 616 23.71 -28.78 1.83
C ILE A 616 22.71 -27.63 2.06
N ILE A 617 21.80 -27.83 3.00
CA ILE A 617 20.95 -26.75 3.51
C ILE A 617 21.65 -26.14 4.73
N VAL A 618 21.96 -24.85 4.64
CA VAL A 618 22.48 -24.04 5.75
C VAL A 618 21.30 -23.44 6.49
N ASP A 619 21.07 -23.88 7.71
CA ASP A 619 19.92 -23.52 8.55
C ASP A 619 20.31 -22.75 9.81
N ASP A 620 21.48 -22.16 9.83
CA ASP A 620 22.10 -21.48 10.97
C ASP A 620 21.20 -20.42 11.62
N TYR A 621 20.39 -19.73 10.82
CA TYR A 621 19.53 -18.65 11.30
C TYR A 621 18.36 -19.19 12.14
N ARG A 622 17.66 -20.20 11.65
CA ARG A 622 16.55 -20.83 12.35
C ARG A 622 17.04 -21.60 13.59
N GLU A 623 18.15 -22.33 13.48
CA GLU A 623 18.79 -23.02 14.60
C GLU A 623 19.15 -22.05 15.72
N ALA A 624 19.65 -20.85 15.42
CA ALA A 624 19.96 -19.83 16.39
C ALA A 624 18.69 -19.32 17.13
N TYR A 625 17.57 -19.17 16.45
CA TYR A 625 16.30 -18.81 17.07
C TYR A 625 15.76 -19.96 17.96
N TRP A 626 15.90 -21.20 17.54
CA TRP A 626 15.55 -22.37 18.37
C TRP A 626 16.46 -22.44 19.61
N TRP A 627 17.78 -22.19 19.43
CA TRP A 627 18.69 -22.14 20.57
C TRP A 627 18.25 -21.09 21.60
N LEU A 628 17.84 -19.91 21.16
CA LEU A 628 17.30 -18.88 22.05
C LEU A 628 16.04 -19.37 22.77
N ARG A 629 15.13 -20.02 22.07
CA ARG A 629 13.90 -20.56 22.65
C ARG A 629 14.20 -21.59 23.74
N ASP A 630 15.15 -22.46 23.50
CA ASP A 630 15.37 -23.64 24.34
C ASP A 630 16.38 -23.37 25.46
N ASN A 631 17.30 -22.39 25.33
CA ASN A 631 18.40 -22.12 26.23
C ASN A 631 18.34 -20.78 26.97
N THR A 632 17.23 -20.03 26.85
CA THR A 632 17.07 -18.74 27.53
C THR A 632 15.74 -18.67 28.27
N PRO A 633 15.60 -17.85 29.32
CA PRO A 633 14.31 -17.63 29.98
C PRO A 633 13.25 -17.11 29.01
N GLU A 634 11.97 -17.41 29.26
CA GLU A 634 10.88 -16.98 28.38
C GLU A 634 10.76 -15.45 28.30
N ASP A 635 11.07 -14.76 29.38
CA ASP A 635 11.06 -13.30 29.48
C ASP A 635 12.36 -12.65 28.97
N ALA A 636 13.30 -13.42 28.42
CA ALA A 636 14.55 -12.90 27.89
C ALA A 636 14.31 -11.88 26.76
N ARG A 637 15.06 -10.77 26.87
CA ARG A 637 15.00 -9.66 25.93
C ARG A 637 16.20 -9.74 24.99
N VAL A 638 15.94 -9.81 23.70
CA VAL A 638 16.99 -9.97 22.68
C VAL A 638 17.09 -8.69 21.85
N MET A 639 18.26 -8.06 21.87
CA MET A 639 18.60 -6.96 20.98
C MET A 639 19.20 -7.51 19.70
N ALA A 640 18.59 -7.17 18.59
CA ALA A 640 19.10 -7.40 17.24
C ALA A 640 18.75 -6.21 16.35
N TRP A 641 19.25 -6.14 15.14
CA TRP A 641 18.79 -5.15 14.18
C TRP A 641 17.30 -5.37 13.89
N TRP A 642 16.55 -4.32 13.63
CA TRP A 642 15.07 -4.35 13.54
C TRP A 642 14.54 -5.39 12.54
N ASP A 643 15.27 -5.70 11.46
CA ASP A 643 14.90 -6.69 10.46
C ASP A 643 14.52 -8.05 11.06
N TYR A 644 15.21 -8.46 12.15
CA TYR A 644 15.07 -9.80 12.75
C TYR A 644 13.97 -9.91 13.81
N GLY A 645 13.36 -8.80 14.18
CA GLY A 645 12.43 -8.75 15.31
C GLY A 645 11.23 -9.69 15.18
N TYR A 646 10.68 -9.83 13.97
CA TYR A 646 9.56 -10.72 13.74
C TYR A 646 9.94 -12.21 13.89
N GLN A 647 11.14 -12.59 13.44
CA GLN A 647 11.65 -13.95 13.62
C GLN A 647 11.99 -14.24 15.09
N LEU A 648 12.56 -13.27 15.80
CA LEU A 648 12.80 -13.38 17.25
C LEU A 648 11.50 -13.60 18.04
N ALA A 649 10.48 -12.84 17.74
CA ALA A 649 9.18 -13.00 18.41
C ALA A 649 8.42 -14.23 17.93
N GLY A 650 8.49 -14.60 16.64
CA GLY A 650 7.74 -15.70 16.04
C GLY A 650 8.38 -17.08 16.21
N ILE A 651 9.72 -17.20 16.03
CA ILE A 651 10.42 -18.49 16.08
C ILE A 651 11.00 -18.73 17.49
N ALA A 652 11.74 -17.74 18.01
CA ALA A 652 12.36 -17.88 19.33
C ALA A 652 11.39 -17.64 20.48
N ASN A 653 10.23 -17.03 20.22
CA ASN A 653 9.25 -16.64 21.24
C ASN A 653 9.88 -15.77 22.34
N ARG A 654 10.83 -14.89 21.98
CA ARG A 654 11.54 -13.98 22.90
C ARG A 654 11.19 -12.54 22.64
N THR A 655 11.35 -11.71 23.66
CA THR A 655 11.05 -10.28 23.61
C THR A 655 12.07 -9.54 22.75
N THR A 656 11.61 -8.80 21.73
CA THR A 656 12.46 -8.00 20.84
C THR A 656 12.32 -6.50 21.11
N ILE A 657 13.39 -5.75 20.81
CA ILE A 657 13.43 -4.28 21.01
C ILE A 657 12.73 -3.55 19.86
N ALA A 658 12.85 -4.02 18.63
CA ALA A 658 12.20 -3.47 17.45
C ALA A 658 11.93 -4.57 16.44
N ASP A 659 11.04 -4.33 15.48
CA ASP A 659 10.69 -5.25 14.40
C ASP A 659 10.46 -4.54 13.06
N GLY A 660 10.11 -5.30 12.02
CA GLY A 660 9.88 -4.84 10.65
C GLY A 660 8.73 -3.85 10.48
N ASN A 661 7.87 -3.66 11.46
CA ASN A 661 6.80 -2.67 11.37
C ASN A 661 7.31 -1.22 11.28
N THR A 662 8.52 -0.95 11.82
CA THR A 662 9.23 0.35 11.74
C THR A 662 8.43 1.56 12.26
N TRP A 663 7.43 1.37 13.10
CA TRP A 663 6.53 2.43 13.56
C TRP A 663 7.19 3.48 14.48
N ASN A 664 8.26 3.10 15.20
CA ASN A 664 8.98 4.00 16.11
C ASN A 664 10.42 4.22 15.65
N HIS A 665 10.62 5.24 14.83
CA HIS A 665 11.94 5.61 14.29
C HIS A 665 12.98 5.92 15.40
N GLU A 666 12.59 6.60 16.48
CA GLU A 666 13.50 6.90 17.57
C GLU A 666 14.00 5.64 18.29
N HIS A 667 13.16 4.62 18.38
CA HIS A 667 13.51 3.35 18.99
C HIS A 667 14.53 2.59 18.13
N ILE A 668 14.31 2.54 16.82
CA ILE A 668 15.27 1.97 15.86
C ILE A 668 16.58 2.76 15.87
N ALA A 669 16.50 4.09 15.94
CA ALA A 669 17.68 4.93 16.05
C ALA A 669 18.50 4.67 17.34
N THR A 670 17.83 4.27 18.42
CA THR A 670 18.50 3.86 19.66
C THR A 670 19.25 2.56 19.49
N LEU A 671 18.71 1.59 18.74
CA LEU A 671 19.44 0.38 18.35
C LEU A 671 20.67 0.73 17.50
N GLY A 672 20.49 1.57 16.48
CA GLY A 672 21.59 2.06 15.64
C GLY A 672 22.67 2.74 16.48
N ARG A 673 22.27 3.58 17.44
CA ARG A 673 23.20 4.21 18.38
C ARG A 673 23.97 3.19 19.24
N ALA A 674 23.28 2.19 19.77
CA ALA A 674 23.93 1.16 20.61
C ALA A 674 24.96 0.38 19.80
N LEU A 675 24.60 -0.06 18.58
CA LEU A 675 25.47 -0.85 17.70
C LEU A 675 26.70 -0.04 17.20
N THR A 676 26.53 1.26 16.94
CA THR A 676 27.62 2.12 16.41
C THR A 676 28.48 2.77 17.49
N SER A 677 28.08 2.69 18.77
CA SER A 677 28.85 3.24 19.89
C SER A 677 30.02 2.35 20.29
N PRO A 678 31.08 2.89 20.86
CA PRO A 678 32.13 2.10 21.48
C PRO A 678 31.55 1.14 22.54
N GLU A 679 32.14 -0.04 22.65
CA GLU A 679 31.63 -1.16 23.47
C GLU A 679 31.25 -0.76 24.91
N LYS A 680 32.07 0.00 25.60
CA LYS A 680 31.81 0.46 26.98
C LYS A 680 30.57 1.36 27.06
N GLU A 681 30.39 2.21 26.09
CA GLU A 681 29.21 3.11 26.02
C GLU A 681 27.96 2.38 25.60
N ALA A 682 28.09 1.48 24.63
CA ALA A 682 27.03 0.61 24.19
C ALA A 682 26.49 -0.27 25.33
N HIS A 683 27.39 -0.90 26.10
CA HIS A 683 27.00 -1.72 27.25
C HIS A 683 26.19 -0.92 28.29
N ARG A 684 26.56 0.35 28.55
CA ARG A 684 25.79 1.23 29.46
C ARG A 684 24.35 1.47 29.01
N MET A 685 24.06 1.37 27.70
CA MET A 685 22.72 1.49 27.15
C MET A 685 22.01 0.12 27.09
N VAL A 686 22.69 -0.87 26.54
CA VAL A 686 22.14 -2.20 26.25
C VAL A 686 21.72 -2.92 27.53
N ARG A 687 22.47 -2.81 28.62
CA ARG A 687 22.17 -3.44 29.93
C ARG A 687 20.81 -3.06 30.53
N HIS A 688 20.20 -1.95 30.06
CA HIS A 688 18.87 -1.52 30.47
C HIS A 688 17.75 -2.04 29.55
N LEU A 689 18.10 -2.58 28.36
CA LEU A 689 17.15 -2.95 27.33
C LEU A 689 17.15 -4.45 27.00
N ALA A 690 18.30 -5.13 27.12
CA ALA A 690 18.44 -6.49 26.63
C ALA A 690 19.27 -7.37 27.54
N ASP A 691 18.96 -8.66 27.51
CA ASP A 691 19.68 -9.74 28.17
C ASP A 691 20.65 -10.44 27.21
N TYR A 692 20.33 -10.41 25.92
CA TYR A 692 21.12 -10.99 24.83
C TYR A 692 21.23 -10.05 23.64
N VAL A 693 22.32 -10.19 22.88
CA VAL A 693 22.52 -9.52 21.59
C VAL A 693 22.72 -10.60 20.53
N LEU A 694 21.88 -10.57 19.47
CA LEU A 694 21.99 -11.46 18.32
C LEU A 694 22.49 -10.67 17.13
N LEU A 695 23.48 -11.22 16.41
CA LEU A 695 24.05 -10.65 15.19
C LEU A 695 24.09 -11.70 14.07
N TRP A 696 23.79 -11.26 12.85
CA TRP A 696 24.10 -12.01 11.65
C TRP A 696 25.53 -11.71 11.22
N THR A 697 26.32 -12.77 11.06
CA THR A 697 27.80 -12.66 10.90
C THR A 697 28.34 -13.29 9.62
N GLY A 698 27.51 -13.61 8.66
CA GLY A 698 27.95 -14.18 7.39
C GLY A 698 26.90 -14.19 6.30
N GLY A 699 27.34 -14.00 5.06
CA GLY A 699 26.49 -13.87 3.89
C GLY A 699 26.40 -12.43 3.39
N GLY A 700 25.84 -12.24 2.17
CA GLY A 700 25.78 -10.93 1.52
C GLY A 700 24.89 -9.88 2.20
N GLY A 701 24.10 -10.29 3.19
CA GLY A 701 23.17 -9.43 3.95
C GLY A 701 23.46 -9.41 5.45
N ASP A 702 24.69 -9.63 5.89
CA ASP A 702 25.09 -9.61 7.29
C ASP A 702 25.02 -8.20 7.92
N ASP A 703 25.19 -8.13 9.23
CA ASP A 703 25.04 -6.87 9.95
C ASP A 703 26.15 -5.86 9.64
N LEU A 704 27.32 -6.30 9.19
CA LEU A 704 28.36 -5.38 8.69
C LEU A 704 27.95 -4.73 7.36
N ALA A 705 27.31 -5.48 6.44
CA ALA A 705 26.78 -4.91 5.21
C ALA A 705 25.64 -3.90 5.50
N LYS A 706 24.84 -4.13 6.55
CA LYS A 706 23.77 -3.23 6.99
C LYS A 706 24.26 -2.04 7.81
N SER A 707 25.49 -2.06 8.27
CA SER A 707 26.07 -1.07 9.19
C SER A 707 25.91 0.40 8.75
N PRO A 708 25.99 0.77 7.45
CA PRO A 708 25.76 2.14 7.01
C PRO A 708 24.33 2.63 7.30
N HIS A 709 23.35 1.73 7.24
CA HIS A 709 21.96 2.06 7.59
C HIS A 709 21.80 2.28 9.09
N MET A 710 22.41 1.43 9.92
CA MET A 710 22.42 1.58 11.38
C MET A 710 22.97 2.93 11.81
N ALA A 711 24.10 3.33 11.23
CA ALA A 711 24.74 4.61 11.51
C ALA A 711 23.89 5.82 11.06
N ARG A 712 23.35 5.78 9.84
CA ARG A 712 22.52 6.87 9.30
C ARG A 712 21.22 7.05 10.05
N ILE A 713 20.52 5.96 10.35
CA ILE A 713 19.28 5.99 11.12
C ILE A 713 19.55 6.47 12.53
N GLY A 714 20.58 5.96 13.20
CA GLY A 714 21.01 6.43 14.51
C GLY A 714 21.31 7.93 14.52
N ASN A 715 22.09 8.41 13.55
CA ASN A 715 22.51 9.80 13.42
C ASN A 715 21.35 10.75 13.09
N SER A 716 20.32 10.28 12.44
CA SER A 716 19.13 11.10 12.11
C SER A 716 18.41 11.62 13.36
N VAL A 717 18.47 10.86 14.45
CA VAL A 717 17.91 11.23 15.77
C VAL A 717 18.98 11.77 16.71
N TYR A 718 20.15 11.16 16.73
CA TYR A 718 21.25 11.44 17.63
C TYR A 718 22.45 12.02 16.85
N GLU A 719 22.40 13.31 16.52
CA GLU A 719 23.40 14.00 15.69
C GLU A 719 24.84 13.94 16.21
N ASP A 720 25.02 13.53 17.48
CA ASP A 720 26.33 13.37 18.11
C ASP A 720 27.06 12.08 17.71
N ILE A 721 26.40 11.14 17.01
CA ILE A 721 27.04 9.95 16.45
C ILE A 721 28.04 10.35 15.37
N CYS A 722 27.61 11.17 14.41
CA CYS A 722 28.45 11.71 13.34
C CYS A 722 28.22 13.22 13.18
N PRO A 723 28.78 14.06 14.04
CA PRO A 723 28.58 15.52 13.99
C PRO A 723 29.00 16.09 12.63
N GLY A 724 28.09 16.82 11.99
CA GLY A 724 28.32 17.46 10.69
C GLY A 724 28.34 16.52 9.49
N ASP A 725 28.19 15.21 9.67
CA ASP A 725 28.13 14.23 8.60
C ASP A 725 26.79 13.47 8.64
N PRO A 726 25.77 13.89 7.83
CA PRO A 726 24.46 13.25 7.82
C PRO A 726 24.46 11.82 7.29
N THR A 727 25.46 11.44 6.49
CA THR A 727 25.62 10.10 5.92
C THR A 727 26.50 9.18 6.76
N CYS A 728 27.12 9.70 7.78
CA CYS A 728 27.97 8.95 8.72
C CYS A 728 29.09 8.15 8.03
N GLN A 729 29.77 8.74 7.04
CA GLN A 729 30.83 8.07 6.26
C GLN A 729 32.02 7.63 7.12
N ARG A 730 32.17 8.22 8.33
CA ARG A 730 33.19 7.79 9.30
C ARG A 730 32.96 6.39 9.85
N PHE A 731 31.74 5.85 9.71
CA PHE A 731 31.37 4.51 10.14
C PHE A 731 31.33 3.57 8.94
N GLY A 732 32.39 2.80 8.74
CA GLY A 732 32.50 1.91 7.58
C GLY A 732 33.91 1.33 7.44
N PHE A 733 34.25 0.97 6.22
CA PHE A 733 35.54 0.38 5.84
C PHE A 733 36.26 1.29 4.86
N MET A 734 37.60 1.32 4.98
CA MET A 734 38.48 1.93 3.98
C MET A 734 38.76 0.97 2.81
N GLN A 735 39.46 1.43 1.80
CA GLN A 735 39.94 0.54 0.73
C GLN A 735 40.73 -0.63 1.28
N GLY A 736 40.50 -1.83 0.74
CA GLY A 736 41.09 -3.08 1.25
C GLY A 736 40.35 -3.71 2.44
N GLY A 737 39.14 -3.24 2.75
CA GLY A 737 38.30 -3.86 3.81
C GLY A 737 38.74 -3.58 5.24
N VAL A 738 39.64 -2.58 5.45
CA VAL A 738 40.10 -2.19 6.76
C VAL A 738 39.02 -1.33 7.45
N PRO A 739 38.58 -1.69 8.70
CA PRO A 739 37.58 -0.91 9.39
C PRO A 739 38.12 0.47 9.79
N THR A 740 37.31 1.51 9.70
CA THR A 740 37.65 2.81 10.28
C THR A 740 37.74 2.70 11.81
N LYS A 741 38.38 3.64 12.47
CA LYS A 741 38.49 3.64 13.93
C LYS A 741 37.10 3.60 14.59
N MET A 742 36.14 4.34 14.06
CA MET A 742 34.77 4.34 14.59
C MET A 742 34.11 2.97 14.44
N MET A 743 34.35 2.27 13.32
CA MET A 743 33.85 0.92 13.10
C MET A 743 34.53 -0.08 14.03
N SER A 744 35.85 -0.09 14.10
CA SER A 744 36.64 -1.04 14.92
C SER A 744 36.35 -0.93 16.42
N ASP A 745 36.00 0.27 16.90
CA ASP A 745 35.66 0.52 18.32
C ASP A 745 34.18 0.19 18.62
N SER A 746 33.34 0.05 17.59
CA SER A 746 31.89 -0.15 17.74
C SER A 746 31.52 -1.49 18.34
N LEU A 747 30.40 -1.52 19.07
CA LEU A 747 29.80 -2.76 19.58
C LEU A 747 29.56 -3.76 18.46
N LEU A 748 28.99 -3.29 17.33
CA LEU A 748 28.72 -4.11 16.18
C LEU A 748 29.95 -4.90 15.72
N TYR A 749 31.02 -4.20 15.41
CA TYR A 749 32.26 -4.84 14.90
C TYR A 749 32.91 -5.77 15.91
N ARG A 750 32.94 -5.34 17.19
CA ARG A 750 33.55 -6.15 18.26
C ARG A 750 32.81 -7.46 18.50
N LEU A 751 31.44 -7.42 18.55
CA LEU A 751 30.66 -8.63 18.73
C LEU A 751 30.63 -9.50 17.48
N HIS A 752 30.63 -8.88 16.28
CA HIS A 752 30.69 -9.59 15.02
C HIS A 752 32.00 -10.35 14.84
N SER A 753 33.13 -9.67 14.99
CA SER A 753 34.46 -10.19 14.63
C SER A 753 35.27 -10.66 15.82
N GLY A 754 34.83 -10.41 17.06
CA GLY A 754 35.56 -10.75 18.30
C GLY A 754 35.81 -12.24 18.45
N GLY A 755 37.06 -12.61 18.70
CA GLY A 755 37.50 -13.99 18.79
C GLY A 755 37.65 -14.73 17.47
N GLN A 756 37.23 -14.17 16.34
CA GLN A 756 37.42 -14.72 15.00
C GLN A 756 38.49 -13.96 14.21
N GLN A 757 38.57 -12.65 14.38
CA GLN A 757 39.64 -11.86 13.77
C GLN A 757 40.74 -11.54 14.78
N LYS A 758 41.99 -11.70 14.35
CA LYS A 758 43.18 -11.44 15.19
C LYS A 758 43.16 -9.95 15.57
N GLY A 759 43.34 -9.68 16.89
CA GLY A 759 43.36 -8.32 17.43
C GLY A 759 41.98 -7.71 17.77
N VAL A 760 40.87 -8.40 17.54
CA VAL A 760 39.53 -7.94 17.95
C VAL A 760 39.12 -8.65 19.24
N PHE A 761 39.03 -7.88 20.33
CA PHE A 761 38.67 -8.38 21.65
C PHE A 761 37.36 -7.78 22.12
N VAL A 762 36.56 -8.58 22.84
CA VAL A 762 35.35 -8.17 23.55
C VAL A 762 35.63 -8.26 25.05
N ASP A 763 35.25 -7.26 25.82
CA ASP A 763 35.44 -7.24 27.27
C ASP A 763 34.58 -8.34 27.93
N PRO A 764 35.20 -9.35 28.57
CA PRO A 764 34.48 -10.49 29.14
C PRO A 764 33.58 -10.13 30.33
N ASN A 765 33.81 -8.93 30.94
CA ASN A 765 32.94 -8.42 32.02
C ASN A 765 31.67 -7.73 31.52
N ARG A 766 31.51 -7.53 30.17
CA ARG A 766 30.35 -6.86 29.57
C ARG A 766 29.54 -7.79 28.73
N PHE A 767 30.20 -8.59 27.90
CA PHE A 767 29.54 -9.51 26.99
C PHE A 767 30.21 -10.88 26.99
N LYS A 768 29.42 -11.94 27.04
CA LYS A 768 29.91 -13.32 26.98
C LYS A 768 29.32 -13.99 25.74
N ASN A 769 30.13 -14.50 24.83
CA ASN A 769 29.64 -15.33 23.74
C ASN A 769 29.03 -16.61 24.30
N VAL A 770 27.80 -16.91 23.94
CA VAL A 770 27.03 -18.07 24.41
C VAL A 770 26.63 -19.02 23.29
N TYR A 771 26.63 -18.55 22.04
CA TYR A 771 26.27 -19.34 20.88
C TYR A 771 26.95 -18.84 19.62
N ASN A 772 27.48 -19.74 18.84
CA ASN A 772 27.89 -19.54 17.44
C ASN A 772 27.27 -20.66 16.62
N SER A 773 26.60 -20.30 15.54
CA SER A 773 25.99 -21.28 14.64
C SER A 773 27.05 -22.10 13.89
N LYS A 774 26.64 -23.26 13.38
CA LYS A 774 27.51 -24.27 12.75
C LYS A 774 28.41 -23.69 11.65
N TYR A 775 27.89 -22.84 10.80
CA TYR A 775 28.63 -22.19 9.71
C TYR A 775 28.95 -20.72 9.99
N ASN A 776 28.95 -20.34 11.27
CA ASN A 776 29.25 -18.96 11.73
C ASN A 776 28.38 -17.87 11.07
N LYS A 777 27.10 -18.15 10.78
CA LYS A 777 26.18 -17.15 10.22
C LYS A 777 25.48 -16.33 11.29
N VAL A 778 25.40 -16.84 12.52
CA VAL A 778 24.78 -16.16 13.65
C VAL A 778 25.63 -16.30 14.90
N ARG A 779 25.72 -15.21 15.66
CA ARG A 779 26.35 -15.17 16.97
C ARG A 779 25.43 -14.57 18.00
N ILE A 780 25.39 -15.18 19.19
CA ILE A 780 24.58 -14.69 20.30
C ILE A 780 25.50 -14.41 21.48
N TRP A 781 25.38 -13.22 22.03
CA TRP A 781 26.13 -12.73 23.16
C TRP A 781 25.20 -12.45 24.34
N LYS A 782 25.54 -12.99 25.52
CA LYS A 782 24.85 -12.66 26.77
C LYS A 782 25.38 -11.31 27.27
N VAL A 783 24.50 -10.42 27.66
CA VAL A 783 24.82 -9.13 28.28
C VAL A 783 25.02 -9.38 29.77
N LEU A 784 26.15 -8.96 30.27
CA LEU A 784 26.49 -9.11 31.72
C LEU A 784 26.13 -7.85 32.50
N ALA A 785 25.94 -7.98 33.82
CA ALA A 785 25.51 -6.88 34.69
C ALA A 785 24.26 -6.13 34.19
N VAL A 786 23.25 -6.88 33.75
CA VAL A 786 21.93 -6.35 33.34
C VAL A 786 21.33 -5.59 34.54
N SER A 787 20.56 -4.53 34.23
CA SER A 787 19.94 -3.72 35.26
C SER A 787 18.57 -4.28 35.66
N GLU A 788 18.50 -5.02 36.76
CA GLU A 788 17.24 -5.57 37.29
C GLU A 788 16.25 -4.46 37.63
N LYS A 789 16.69 -3.31 38.15
CA LYS A 789 15.83 -2.14 38.39
C LYS A 789 15.14 -1.64 37.11
N SER A 790 15.84 -1.68 35.97
CA SER A 790 15.24 -1.29 34.68
C SER A 790 14.30 -2.36 34.15
N LYS A 791 14.60 -3.64 34.40
CA LYS A 791 13.73 -4.77 34.03
C LYS A 791 12.44 -4.72 34.84
N ALA A 792 12.52 -4.54 36.14
CA ALA A 792 11.36 -4.38 37.02
C ALA A 792 10.49 -3.15 36.67
N TRP A 793 11.13 -2.01 36.38
CA TRP A 793 10.42 -0.81 35.93
C TRP A 793 9.64 -1.08 34.64
N ALA A 794 10.23 -1.76 33.69
CA ALA A 794 9.58 -2.08 32.40
C ALA A 794 8.52 -3.22 32.55
N ALA A 795 8.60 -4.05 33.56
CA ALA A 795 7.61 -5.08 33.87
C ALA A 795 6.26 -4.46 34.33
N ASP A 796 6.29 -3.30 34.97
CA ASP A 796 5.09 -2.61 35.41
C ASP A 796 4.28 -2.07 34.20
N PRO A 797 3.03 -2.54 33.99
CA PRO A 797 2.18 -2.08 32.89
C PRO A 797 1.95 -0.57 32.87
N ALA A 798 1.99 0.10 34.04
CA ALA A 798 1.81 1.54 34.14
C ALA A 798 2.93 2.31 33.41
N ASN A 799 4.14 1.76 33.36
CA ASN A 799 5.28 2.33 32.67
C ASN A 799 5.31 2.04 31.17
N ARG A 800 4.49 1.09 30.70
CA ARG A 800 4.38 0.71 29.28
C ARG A 800 3.26 1.43 28.54
N LYS A 801 2.40 2.18 29.25
CA LYS A 801 1.25 2.86 28.63
C LYS A 801 1.70 3.81 27.52
N CYS A 802 1.10 3.63 26.37
CA CYS A 802 1.15 4.58 25.27
C CYS A 802 0.23 5.76 25.59
N ASP A 803 0.74 7.00 25.56
CA ASP A 803 -0.03 8.20 25.92
C ASP A 803 -1.10 8.59 24.88
N ALA A 804 -1.15 7.89 23.75
CA ALA A 804 -2.10 8.12 22.68
C ALA A 804 -2.87 6.83 22.36
N PRO A 805 -3.93 6.51 23.09
CA PRO A 805 -4.77 5.33 22.85
C PRO A 805 -5.30 5.35 21.40
N GLY A 806 -5.16 4.25 20.68
CA GLY A 806 -5.58 4.12 19.28
C GLY A 806 -4.66 4.81 18.25
N SER A 807 -3.55 5.42 18.70
CA SER A 807 -2.53 5.98 17.82
C SER A 807 -1.35 5.03 17.67
N TRP A 808 -0.77 4.97 16.46
CA TRP A 808 0.52 4.32 16.21
C TRP A 808 1.70 5.03 16.86
N TYR A 809 1.46 6.20 17.42
CA TYR A 809 2.48 7.10 17.87
C TYR A 809 2.64 7.08 19.38
N CYS A 810 3.68 6.39 19.84
CA CYS A 810 4.15 6.50 21.21
C CYS A 810 5.57 7.07 21.22
N VAL A 811 5.76 8.15 21.94
CA VAL A 811 7.12 8.62 22.27
C VAL A 811 7.78 7.57 23.17
N GLY A 812 8.93 7.01 22.72
CA GLY A 812 9.61 5.95 23.45
C GLY A 812 9.87 6.31 24.92
N ARG A 813 9.28 5.52 25.83
CA ARG A 813 9.58 5.62 27.26
C ARG A 813 10.69 4.63 27.58
N TYR A 814 11.86 5.16 27.83
CA TYR A 814 12.97 4.33 28.33
C TYR A 814 12.95 4.27 29.85
N PRO A 815 13.53 3.24 30.44
CA PRO A 815 13.80 3.21 31.89
C PRO A 815 14.48 4.48 32.36
N PRO A 816 14.17 4.98 33.58
CA PRO A 816 14.69 6.25 34.10
C PRO A 816 16.19 6.39 34.01
N ALA A 817 16.92 5.31 34.29
CA ALA A 817 18.40 5.28 34.20
C ALA A 817 18.93 5.54 32.80
N LEU A 818 18.30 4.95 31.77
CA LEU A 818 18.66 5.17 30.37
C LEU A 818 18.30 6.60 29.92
N ARG A 819 17.16 7.13 30.34
CA ARG A 819 16.79 8.53 30.09
C ARG A 819 17.79 9.51 30.75
N LYS A 820 18.25 9.21 31.98
CA LYS A 820 19.25 9.98 32.70
C LYS A 820 20.59 9.95 31.95
N LEU A 821 20.97 8.79 31.40
CA LEU A 821 22.21 8.63 30.61
C LEU A 821 22.20 9.54 29.38
N PHE A 822 21.10 9.59 28.62
CA PHE A 822 20.98 10.45 27.45
C PHE A 822 20.97 11.94 27.83
N LYS A 823 20.30 12.33 28.93
CA LYS A 823 20.27 13.72 29.40
C LYS A 823 21.67 14.18 29.88
N LYS A 824 22.42 13.31 30.59
CA LYS A 824 23.72 13.64 31.17
C LYS A 824 24.77 13.94 30.11
N LYS A 825 24.69 13.33 28.95
CA LYS A 825 25.58 13.53 27.81
C LYS A 825 25.20 14.76 26.95
N GLY A 826 24.16 15.52 27.31
CA GLY A 826 23.70 16.67 26.52
C GLY A 826 23.18 16.32 25.12
N ILE A 827 22.79 15.07 24.93
CA ILE A 827 22.37 14.54 23.65
C ILE A 827 21.08 15.27 23.21
N LYS A 828 21.19 16.03 22.14
CA LYS A 828 20.03 16.67 21.49
C LYS A 828 19.31 15.61 20.67
N LYS A 829 18.16 15.17 21.18
CA LYS A 829 17.26 14.24 20.50
C LYS A 829 16.33 15.01 19.60
N LYS A 830 16.28 14.71 18.30
CA LYS A 830 15.19 15.17 17.43
C LYS A 830 13.92 14.36 17.76
N SER A 831 12.78 15.01 17.84
CA SER A 831 11.53 14.28 18.00
C SER A 831 11.15 13.63 16.67
N PHE A 832 10.58 12.41 16.72
CA PHE A 832 10.06 11.71 15.54
C PHE A 832 9.04 12.53 14.77
N ALA A 833 8.16 13.26 15.48
CA ALA A 833 7.21 14.19 14.87
C ALA A 833 7.89 15.28 14.01
N GLN A 834 9.13 15.64 14.30
CA GLN A 834 9.88 16.59 13.48
C GLN A 834 10.47 15.95 12.22
N LEU A 835 10.72 14.65 12.23
CA LEU A 835 11.25 13.93 11.07
C LEU A 835 10.14 13.53 10.08
N GLU A 836 8.94 13.21 10.58
CA GLU A 836 7.81 12.77 9.74
C GLU A 836 6.75 13.83 9.49
N ASP A 837 6.73 14.93 10.23
CA ASP A 837 5.74 15.98 10.02
C ASP A 837 6.09 16.84 8.79
N PHE A 838 5.75 16.32 7.61
CA PHE A 838 5.92 17.01 6.34
C PHE A 838 5.03 18.24 6.20
N ASN A 839 4.03 18.40 7.07
CA ASN A 839 3.13 19.57 7.09
C ASN A 839 3.71 20.74 7.89
N LYS A 840 4.70 20.50 8.74
CA LYS A 840 5.41 21.59 9.42
C LYS A 840 6.47 22.18 8.50
N LYS A 841 6.43 23.51 8.38
CA LYS A 841 7.51 24.26 7.70
C LYS A 841 8.84 23.87 8.33
N LYS A 842 9.69 23.19 7.57
CA LYS A 842 10.99 22.69 8.03
C LYS A 842 11.82 23.86 8.53
N SER A 843 12.58 23.66 9.59
CA SER A 843 13.58 24.65 9.97
C SER A 843 14.66 24.70 8.88
N LYS A 844 15.27 25.86 8.65
CA LYS A 844 16.38 25.99 7.70
C LYS A 844 17.53 25.00 7.98
N LYS A 845 17.68 24.61 9.23
CA LYS A 845 18.68 23.60 9.65
C LYS A 845 18.29 22.19 9.19
N ASP A 846 17.00 21.86 9.22
CA ASP A 846 16.53 20.55 8.77
C ASP A 846 16.54 20.47 7.23
N GLU A 847 16.24 21.56 6.53
CA GLU A 847 16.38 21.66 5.07
C GLU A 847 17.85 21.51 4.63
N ALA A 848 18.76 22.17 5.33
CA ALA A 848 20.20 22.05 5.06
C ALA A 848 20.71 20.62 5.32
N TYR A 849 20.26 19.97 6.41
CA TYR A 849 20.58 18.58 6.70
C TYR A 849 20.06 17.63 5.60
N GLN A 850 18.80 17.79 5.23
CA GLN A 850 18.20 16.95 4.17
C GLN A 850 18.90 17.17 2.83
N LYS A 851 19.17 18.41 2.46
CA LYS A 851 19.91 18.71 1.24
C LYS A 851 21.32 18.10 1.25
N ALA A 852 22.05 18.26 2.34
CA ALA A 852 23.39 17.67 2.48
C ALA A 852 23.35 16.12 2.45
N TYR A 853 22.34 15.52 3.07
CA TYR A 853 22.10 14.08 2.99
C TYR A 853 21.80 13.62 1.56
N MET A 854 20.89 14.31 0.87
CA MET A 854 20.48 14.00 -0.51
C MET A 854 21.64 14.18 -1.50
N ASP A 855 22.39 15.26 -1.40
CA ASP A 855 23.53 15.55 -2.27
C ASP A 855 24.63 14.49 -2.12
N LYS A 856 24.95 14.09 -0.87
CA LYS A 856 25.91 13.01 -0.61
C LYS A 856 25.42 11.63 -1.10
N MET A 857 24.14 11.28 -0.89
CA MET A 857 23.55 10.03 -1.37
C MET A 857 23.43 9.99 -2.90
N ALA A 858 23.36 11.15 -3.57
CA ALA A 858 23.34 11.26 -5.03
C ALA A 858 24.76 11.26 -5.66
N GLY A 859 25.82 11.09 -4.87
CA GLY A 859 27.20 11.12 -5.35
C GLY A 859 27.69 12.51 -5.77
N LYS A 860 26.92 13.57 -5.49
CA LYS A 860 27.29 14.98 -5.81
C LYS A 860 28.30 15.59 -4.84
N GLY A 861 28.77 14.80 -3.86
CA GLY A 861 29.84 15.18 -2.93
C GLY A 861 31.13 14.49 -3.36
N GLY A 862 31.93 15.13 -4.18
CA GLY A 862 33.23 14.63 -4.64
C GLY A 862 34.17 14.26 -3.47
N ALA A 863 35.00 13.27 -3.72
CA ALA A 863 36.05 12.77 -2.84
C ALA A 863 36.81 13.91 -2.12
N GLY A 864 36.84 13.84 -0.80
CA GLY A 864 37.63 14.75 0.00
C GLY A 864 37.19 14.82 1.46
N GLY A 865 37.87 14.05 2.31
CA GLY A 865 37.74 14.17 3.76
C GLY A 865 38.03 15.59 4.23
N ALA A 866 37.56 15.96 5.41
CA ALA A 866 37.77 17.21 6.15
C ALA A 866 37.32 18.52 5.48
N GLY A 867 37.37 18.66 4.13
CA GLY A 867 36.92 19.86 3.43
C GLY A 867 35.39 20.00 3.35
N GLY A 868 34.66 18.87 3.21
CA GLY A 868 33.19 18.89 3.10
C GLY A 868 32.49 19.33 4.38
N ALA A 869 33.03 19.02 5.55
CA ALA A 869 32.49 19.49 6.82
C ALA A 869 32.66 21.00 7.01
N LYS A 870 33.81 21.55 6.58
CA LYS A 870 34.04 23.01 6.56
C LYS A 870 33.15 23.70 5.53
N GLN A 871 32.96 23.15 4.31
CA GLN A 871 32.05 23.71 3.31
C GLN A 871 30.58 23.65 3.74
N ALA A 872 30.12 22.58 4.38
CA ALA A 872 28.76 22.51 4.93
C ALA A 872 28.57 23.51 6.07
N GLN A 873 29.56 23.70 6.95
CA GLN A 873 29.54 24.74 7.98
C GLN A 873 29.63 26.15 7.40
N ALA A 874 30.43 26.35 6.33
CA ALA A 874 30.51 27.60 5.60
C ALA A 874 29.19 27.91 4.88
N ALA A 875 28.55 26.95 4.21
CA ALA A 875 27.24 27.09 3.60
C ALA A 875 26.13 27.39 4.63
N ILE A 876 26.19 26.77 5.81
CA ILE A 876 25.28 27.08 6.93
C ILE A 876 25.51 28.51 7.47
N ARG A 877 26.78 28.94 7.59
CA ARG A 877 27.13 30.33 7.95
C ARG A 877 26.68 31.32 6.91
N GLU A 878 26.97 31.04 5.64
CA GLU A 878 26.54 31.88 4.51
C GLU A 878 25.03 31.98 4.37
N ALA A 879 24.30 30.86 4.57
CA ALA A 879 22.83 30.88 4.61
C ALA A 879 22.28 31.65 5.82
N GLN A 880 22.99 31.62 6.96
CA GLN A 880 22.65 32.44 8.13
C GLN A 880 22.94 33.91 7.90
N GLU A 881 24.04 34.24 7.22
CA GLU A 881 24.38 35.62 6.88
C GLU A 881 23.50 36.18 5.77
N LYS A 882 23.18 35.38 4.73
CA LYS A 882 22.17 35.76 3.72
C LYS A 882 20.78 35.94 4.33
N ALA A 883 20.42 35.15 5.35
CA ALA A 883 19.15 35.32 6.07
C ALA A 883 19.17 36.58 6.98
N LYS A 884 20.31 36.92 7.58
CA LYS A 884 20.49 38.20 8.29
C LYS A 884 20.46 39.40 7.33
N ALA A 885 21.14 39.28 6.19
CA ALA A 885 21.13 40.32 5.16
C ALA A 885 19.77 40.48 4.49
N ALA A 886 19.01 39.40 4.25
CA ALA A 886 17.64 39.48 3.76
C ALA A 886 16.67 40.07 4.78
N ALA A 887 16.88 39.81 6.07
CA ALA A 887 16.12 40.46 7.15
C ALA A 887 16.43 41.96 7.28
N ALA A 888 17.65 42.37 6.91
CA ALA A 888 18.05 43.79 6.87
C ALA A 888 17.56 44.53 5.61
N LYS A 889 17.27 43.78 4.53
CA LYS A 889 16.81 44.30 3.24
C LYS A 889 15.28 44.34 3.07
N LEU A 890 14.51 44.20 4.17
CA LEU A 890 13.05 44.39 4.11
C LEU A 890 12.76 45.83 3.66
N PRO A 891 11.80 46.05 2.73
CA PRO A 891 11.45 47.40 2.29
C PRO A 891 11.20 48.32 3.45
N LYS A 892 11.67 49.55 3.38
CA LYS A 892 11.53 50.56 4.44
C LYS A 892 10.06 50.74 4.91
N GLU A 893 9.11 50.54 4.00
CA GLU A 893 7.68 50.54 4.31
C GLU A 893 7.23 49.40 5.24
N GLN A 894 7.76 48.19 5.07
CA GLN A 894 7.40 47.09 5.99
C GLN A 894 8.07 47.22 7.36
N GLN A 895 9.24 47.86 7.40
CA GLN A 895 9.87 48.22 8.68
C GLN A 895 9.11 49.35 9.38
N ALA A 896 8.66 50.34 8.62
CA ALA A 896 7.83 51.44 9.14
C ALA A 896 6.46 50.95 9.62
N HIS A 897 5.83 50.01 8.88
CA HIS A 897 4.55 49.41 9.26
C HIS A 897 4.68 48.55 10.54
N ARG A 898 5.79 47.79 10.68
CA ARG A 898 6.08 47.03 11.92
C ARG A 898 6.36 47.99 13.11
N ARG A 899 7.03 49.10 12.85
CA ARG A 899 7.30 50.12 13.88
C ARG A 899 5.98 50.79 14.32
N ARG A 900 5.14 51.24 13.39
CA ARG A 900 3.82 51.81 13.68
C ARG A 900 2.90 50.87 14.47
N ARG A 901 2.83 49.57 14.07
CA ARG A 901 2.06 48.55 14.82
C ARG A 901 2.60 48.33 16.23
N ARG A 902 3.91 48.35 16.42
CA ARG A 902 4.53 48.23 17.76
C ARG A 902 4.28 49.46 18.64
N ASP A 903 4.33 50.63 18.07
CA ASP A 903 4.13 51.89 18.78
C ASP A 903 2.63 52.07 19.11
N ALA A 904 1.71 51.70 18.23
CA ALA A 904 0.28 51.65 18.49
C ALA A 904 -0.07 50.64 19.61
N ALA A 905 0.48 49.46 19.59
CA ALA A 905 0.30 48.45 20.65
C ALA A 905 0.87 48.93 22.01
N LEU A 906 1.97 49.66 21.98
CA LEU A 906 2.55 50.25 23.20
C LEU A 906 1.67 51.42 23.75
N ALA A 907 1.08 52.22 22.88
CA ALA A 907 0.15 53.26 23.26
C ALA A 907 -1.14 52.68 23.86
N ALA A 908 -1.74 51.68 23.21
CA ALA A 908 -2.90 50.96 23.72
C ALA A 908 -2.66 50.30 25.09
N ALA A 909 -1.49 49.66 25.26
CA ALA A 909 -1.11 49.03 26.53
C ALA A 909 -0.87 50.03 27.66
N LYS A 910 -0.49 51.30 27.37
CA LYS A 910 -0.33 52.36 28.35
C LYS A 910 -1.67 53.02 28.70
N ALA A 911 -2.62 53.08 27.80
CA ALA A 911 -3.93 53.66 28.01
C ALA A 911 -4.90 52.77 28.79
N MET A 912 -4.61 51.49 28.94
CA MET A 912 -5.48 50.54 29.62
C MET A 912 -5.53 50.79 31.14
N LYS A 913 -6.74 50.92 31.69
CA LYS A 913 -6.95 51.06 33.15
C LYS A 913 -6.58 49.77 33.88
N TRP A 914 -5.92 49.88 35.01
CA TRP A 914 -5.55 48.77 35.88
C TRP A 914 -6.73 48.45 36.80
N ALA A 915 -7.48 47.40 36.49
CA ALA A 915 -8.61 46.95 37.28
C ALA A 915 -8.79 45.46 37.20
N ASP A 916 -9.24 44.85 38.26
CA ASP A 916 -9.71 43.46 38.25
C ASP A 916 -11.07 43.41 37.53
N SER A 917 -11.17 42.61 36.53
CA SER A 917 -12.36 42.41 35.70
C SER A 917 -12.57 40.93 35.43
N GLU A 918 -13.79 40.59 35.05
CA GLU A 918 -14.09 39.21 34.62
C GLU A 918 -13.18 38.76 33.48
N ALA A 919 -12.92 39.62 32.49
CA ALA A 919 -12.00 39.38 31.40
C ALA A 919 -10.56 39.13 31.89
N SER A 920 -10.05 39.91 32.89
CA SER A 920 -8.72 39.65 33.46
C SER A 920 -8.63 38.34 34.22
N SER A 921 -9.72 37.95 34.92
CA SER A 921 -9.83 36.68 35.63
C SER A 921 -9.90 35.48 34.68
N GLN A 922 -10.67 35.60 33.60
CA GLN A 922 -10.75 34.57 32.54
C GLN A 922 -9.42 34.41 31.81
N MET A 923 -8.76 35.53 31.48
CA MET A 923 -7.43 35.54 30.88
C MET A 923 -6.40 34.84 31.78
N HIS A 924 -6.45 35.11 33.08
CA HIS A 924 -5.56 34.45 34.04
C HIS A 924 -5.83 32.94 34.10
N LYS A 925 -7.11 32.51 34.10
CA LYS A 925 -7.48 31.09 34.10
C LYS A 925 -6.90 30.35 32.85
N LEU A 926 -7.06 30.91 31.64
CA LEU A 926 -6.54 30.33 30.41
C LEU A 926 -5.01 30.31 30.41
N VAL A 927 -4.36 31.33 30.91
CA VAL A 927 -2.89 31.39 31.07
C VAL A 927 -2.43 30.33 32.06
N ALA A 928 -3.14 30.14 33.18
CA ALA A 928 -2.82 29.15 34.20
C ALA A 928 -2.97 27.72 33.70
N ALA A 929 -4.05 27.47 32.96
CA ALA A 929 -4.30 26.17 32.31
C ALA A 929 -3.27 25.83 31.20
N GLY A 930 -2.57 26.83 30.68
CA GLY A 930 -1.64 26.67 29.56
C GLY A 930 -2.36 26.44 28.22
N ASP A 931 -3.65 26.75 28.15
CA ASP A 931 -4.49 26.55 26.97
C ASP A 931 -4.20 27.61 25.90
N THR A 932 -3.27 27.24 25.01
CA THR A 932 -2.86 28.11 23.91
C THR A 932 -3.93 28.25 22.82
N THR A 933 -4.83 27.27 22.68
CA THR A 933 -5.84 27.24 21.62
C THR A 933 -6.97 28.19 21.90
N SER A 934 -7.60 28.12 23.09
CA SER A 934 -8.64 29.02 23.51
C SER A 934 -8.12 30.48 23.68
N LEU A 935 -6.87 30.60 24.14
CA LEU A 935 -6.22 31.90 24.28
C LEU A 935 -5.97 32.55 22.91
N GLU A 936 -5.51 31.80 21.91
CA GLU A 936 -5.29 32.30 20.56
C GLU A 936 -6.59 32.67 19.86
N ALA A 937 -7.64 31.88 20.00
CA ALA A 937 -8.97 32.15 19.49
C ALA A 937 -9.52 33.48 20.10
N TRP A 938 -9.40 33.64 21.41
CA TRP A 938 -9.88 34.88 22.07
C TRP A 938 -9.08 36.11 21.67
N ILE A 939 -7.74 36.04 21.60
CA ILE A 939 -6.90 37.17 21.16
C ILE A 939 -7.17 37.50 19.68
N THR A 940 -7.51 36.50 18.85
CA THR A 940 -7.83 36.74 17.44
C THR A 940 -9.18 37.47 17.29
N ALA A 941 -10.18 37.10 18.11
CA ALA A 941 -11.49 37.73 18.13
C ALA A 941 -11.44 39.14 18.73
N GLN A 942 -10.63 39.35 19.77
CA GLN A 942 -10.49 40.62 20.50
C GLN A 942 -8.99 40.90 20.77
N PRO A 943 -8.27 41.52 19.85
CA PRO A 943 -6.82 41.74 19.98
C PRO A 943 -6.37 42.52 21.23
N ASP A 944 -7.21 43.38 21.76
CA ASP A 944 -6.87 44.23 22.90
C ASP A 944 -6.80 43.47 24.24
N VAL A 945 -7.38 42.25 24.31
CA VAL A 945 -7.32 41.42 25.54
C VAL A 945 -5.89 41.04 25.91
N VAL A 946 -4.97 41.04 24.95
CA VAL A 946 -3.55 40.78 25.19
C VAL A 946 -2.89 41.85 26.09
N HIS A 947 -3.53 43.02 26.24
CA HIS A 947 -3.04 44.17 27.02
C HIS A 947 -3.76 44.31 28.37
N LEU A 948 -4.72 43.44 28.71
CA LEU A 948 -5.43 43.42 30.00
C LEU A 948 -4.44 43.54 31.20
N ARG A 949 -4.83 44.32 32.20
CA ARG A 949 -4.02 44.53 33.42
C ARG A 949 -4.93 44.42 34.65
N SER A 950 -4.52 43.57 35.61
CA SER A 950 -5.16 43.53 36.94
C SER A 950 -4.84 44.77 37.79
N ALA A 951 -5.51 44.92 38.92
CA ALA A 951 -5.34 46.07 39.82
C ALA A 951 -3.91 46.22 40.37
N ASP A 952 -3.11 45.14 40.35
CA ASP A 952 -1.68 45.19 40.68
C ASP A 952 -0.78 45.61 39.49
N GLY A 953 -1.40 45.86 38.33
CA GLY A 953 -0.70 46.25 37.10
C GLY A 953 -0.03 45.08 36.35
N ARG A 954 -0.33 43.86 36.70
CA ARG A 954 0.15 42.66 35.97
C ARG A 954 -0.83 42.29 34.87
N GLY A 955 -0.38 41.57 33.88
CA GLY A 955 -1.18 41.13 32.75
C GLY A 955 -0.73 39.76 32.23
N PRO A 956 -1.27 39.33 31.10
CA PRO A 956 -1.09 37.97 30.60
C PRO A 956 0.37 37.49 30.55
N LEU A 957 1.32 38.35 30.16
CA LEU A 957 2.73 37.97 30.10
C LEU A 957 3.42 37.84 31.46
N TRP A 958 2.95 38.60 32.49
CA TRP A 958 3.42 38.44 33.88
C TRP A 958 2.94 37.12 34.44
N TRP A 959 1.66 36.78 34.28
CA TRP A 959 1.06 35.49 34.72
C TRP A 959 1.70 34.32 34.02
N ALA A 960 1.89 34.37 32.71
CA ALA A 960 2.56 33.30 31.96
C ALA A 960 4.00 33.06 32.43
N ASN A 961 4.74 34.09 32.78
CA ASN A 961 6.10 33.99 33.33
C ASN A 961 6.12 33.52 34.79
N GLU A 962 5.16 33.92 35.58
CA GLU A 962 4.99 33.57 37.01
C GLU A 962 4.61 32.08 37.13
N LEU A 963 3.71 31.61 36.29
CA LEU A 963 3.23 30.23 36.26
C LEU A 963 4.17 29.28 35.44
N GLY A 964 5.21 29.84 34.84
CA GLY A 964 6.18 29.07 34.05
C GLY A 964 5.67 28.56 32.71
N GLN A 965 4.59 29.13 32.20
CA GLN A 965 3.90 28.77 30.95
C GLN A 965 4.68 29.30 29.72
N ALA A 966 5.78 28.63 29.33
CA ALA A 966 6.67 29.11 28.26
C ALA A 966 6.01 29.19 26.87
N LYS A 967 5.06 28.28 26.57
CA LYS A 967 4.33 28.26 25.31
C LYS A 967 3.39 29.44 25.21
N VAL A 968 2.62 29.69 26.27
CA VAL A 968 1.72 30.86 26.41
C VAL A 968 2.51 32.16 26.36
N ALA A 969 3.62 32.26 27.05
CA ALA A 969 4.48 33.45 27.00
C ALA A 969 5.04 33.71 25.60
N LYS A 970 5.28 32.70 24.80
CA LYS A 970 5.73 32.83 23.39
C LYS A 970 4.57 33.31 22.51
N LEU A 971 3.36 32.74 22.69
CA LEU A 971 2.15 33.14 21.99
C LEU A 971 1.82 34.61 22.28
N LEU A 972 1.72 35.02 23.54
CA LEU A 972 1.42 36.39 23.91
C LEU A 972 2.40 37.42 23.33
N LYS A 973 3.69 37.05 23.21
CA LYS A 973 4.70 37.93 22.58
C LYS A 973 4.50 38.02 21.05
N SER A 974 4.01 36.99 20.38
CA SER A 974 3.70 37.04 18.94
C SER A 974 2.52 37.94 18.63
N TYR A 975 1.57 38.10 19.58
CA TYR A 975 0.43 39.03 19.50
C TYR A 975 0.70 40.44 20.09
N GLY A 976 1.96 40.77 20.34
CA GLY A 976 2.38 42.13 20.70
C GLY A 976 2.40 42.46 22.19
N CYS A 977 2.19 41.48 23.07
CA CYS A 977 2.24 41.73 24.52
C CYS A 977 3.62 42.26 24.95
N GLN A 978 3.64 43.43 25.59
CA GLN A 978 4.85 44.18 25.85
C GLN A 978 5.65 43.63 27.03
N LYS A 979 6.95 43.37 26.82
CA LYS A 979 7.89 42.85 27.84
C LYS A 979 8.60 43.96 28.63
N THR A 980 8.39 45.21 28.27
CA THR A 980 9.08 46.38 28.87
C THR A 980 8.22 47.10 29.90
N LEU A 981 6.89 46.86 29.92
CA LEU A 981 5.98 47.46 30.89
C LEU A 981 6.27 46.97 32.32
N LYS A 982 5.99 47.84 33.32
CA LYS A 982 6.19 47.54 34.75
C LYS A 982 4.83 47.33 35.43
N ASP A 983 4.76 46.51 36.49
CA ASP A 983 3.65 46.35 37.41
C ASP A 983 3.64 47.48 38.48
N LYS A 984 2.67 47.49 39.39
CA LYS A 984 2.56 48.46 40.48
C LYS A 984 3.81 48.47 41.37
N GLY A 985 4.53 47.36 41.49
CA GLY A 985 5.81 47.27 42.20
C GLY A 985 7.07 47.55 41.35
N GLY A 986 6.93 48.14 40.15
CA GLY A 986 8.04 48.52 39.27
C GLY A 986 8.72 47.33 38.55
N LYS A 987 8.21 46.09 38.67
CA LYS A 987 8.82 44.88 38.11
C LYS A 987 8.36 44.62 36.69
N LYS A 988 9.29 44.17 35.80
CA LYS A 988 8.99 43.77 34.43
C LYS A 988 8.60 42.29 34.38
N PRO A 989 7.86 41.79 33.37
CA PRO A 989 7.52 40.38 33.21
C PRO A 989 8.71 39.41 33.25
N SER A 990 9.87 39.88 32.79
CA SER A 990 11.13 39.11 32.77
C SER A 990 11.74 38.86 34.16
N ALA A 991 11.40 39.66 35.16
CA ALA A 991 11.88 39.48 36.53
C ALA A 991 11.29 38.21 37.17
N LEU A 992 10.01 37.95 36.92
CA LEU A 992 9.32 36.73 37.39
C LEU A 992 9.87 35.45 36.72
N LEU A 993 10.22 35.53 35.44
CA LEU A 993 10.85 34.42 34.73
C LEU A 993 12.22 34.01 35.35
N LYS A 994 13.00 34.98 35.78
CA LYS A 994 14.29 34.72 36.46
C LYS A 994 14.07 34.07 37.83
N LYS A 995 13.04 34.50 38.58
CA LYS A 995 12.68 33.96 39.91
C LYS A 995 12.23 32.50 39.75
N ASN A 996 11.39 32.16 38.76
CA ASN A 996 10.92 30.82 38.49
C ASN A 996 12.04 29.87 37.99
N LYS A 997 12.94 30.36 37.16
CA LYS A 997 14.12 29.58 36.76
C LYS A 997 15.04 29.24 37.94
N LYS A 998 15.20 30.16 38.91
CA LYS A 998 15.92 29.92 40.14
C LYS A 998 15.22 28.93 41.05
N ALA A 999 13.90 29.05 41.23
CA ALA A 999 13.08 28.13 42.03
C ALA A 999 13.06 26.73 41.45
N LYS A 1000 12.88 26.58 40.12
CA LYS A 1000 12.95 25.27 39.43
C LYS A 1000 14.33 24.64 39.48
N LYS A 1001 15.40 25.46 39.47
CA LYS A 1001 16.77 24.97 39.60
C LYS A 1001 17.09 24.50 41.03
N ALA A 1002 16.52 25.15 42.04
CA ALA A 1002 16.60 24.79 43.45
C ALA A 1002 15.78 23.51 43.75
N ALA A 1003 14.54 23.42 43.23
CA ALA A 1003 13.68 22.23 43.36
C ALA A 1003 14.32 21.01 42.66
N ALA A 1004 14.88 21.19 41.45
CA ALA A 1004 15.58 20.12 40.75
C ALA A 1004 16.88 19.69 41.50
N LYS A 1005 17.53 20.61 42.20
CA LYS A 1005 18.69 20.29 43.01
C LYS A 1005 18.32 19.54 44.30
N LYS A 1006 17.14 19.83 44.85
CA LYS A 1006 16.56 19.14 46.01
C LYS A 1006 16.07 17.73 45.63
N ALA A 1007 15.35 17.60 44.52
CA ALA A 1007 14.92 16.31 43.96
C ALA A 1007 16.12 15.39 43.61
N ASN A 1008 17.18 15.95 43.00
CA ASN A 1008 18.40 15.19 42.74
C ASN A 1008 19.16 14.78 44.02
N LYS A 1009 18.96 15.50 45.13
CA LYS A 1009 19.57 15.17 46.41
C LYS A 1009 18.79 14.10 47.17
N GLU A 1010 17.45 14.10 47.03
CA GLU A 1010 16.56 13.06 47.55
C GLU A 1010 16.71 11.76 46.75
N GLU A 1011 16.73 11.82 45.41
CA GLU A 1011 17.00 10.69 44.51
C GLU A 1011 18.42 10.08 44.71
N ALA A 1012 19.40 10.92 45.13
CA ALA A 1012 20.75 10.44 45.46
C ALA A 1012 20.83 9.77 46.84
N LYS A 1013 19.90 10.07 47.77
CA LYS A 1013 19.77 9.36 49.06
C LYS A 1013 19.01 8.02 48.95
N GLU A 1014 18.12 7.89 47.93
CA GLU A 1014 17.43 6.60 47.64
C GLU A 1014 18.30 5.62 46.83
N VAL A 1015 19.41 6.05 46.27
CA VAL A 1015 20.32 5.26 45.42
C VAL A 1015 21.58 4.82 46.17
N LEU A 1016 21.82 5.33 47.42
CA LEU A 1016 22.79 4.80 48.39
C LEU A 1016 22.14 3.83 49.37
#